data_412cb8639466508a1f76cb560c516175
#
_entry.id   412cb8639466508a1f76cb560c516175
#
_cell.length_a   1.000
_cell.length_b   1.000
_cell.length_c   1.000
_cell.angle_alpha   90.00
_cell.angle_beta   90.00
_cell.angle_gamma   90.00
#
_symmetry.space_group_name_H-M   'P 1'
#
loop_
_entity.id
_entity.type
_entity.pdbx_description
1 polymer ?
#
loop_
_entity_poly.entity_id
_entity_poly.type
_entity_poly.pdbx_seq_one_letter_code
_entity_poly.pdbx_strand_id
1 'polypeptide(L)'
;MIESVTLRMVAKRRKIKTQTVYNKEGVSKYAKKIVNAYEKNKEFYITTYYLIIETKSVNIKGLLEKWKAKMTTDKYVNNDEEKPLKDNLKNSEAQKQEAYKIKKNAVENKELQDKATLLAEILNKMSSILTDFEPKFLSSDDLLNLYAEYCNGHYCDFKYKQGRLSDGNIQSHLYFKKDHFIHDYNGIETFKRFIAVKAYDVDNITSLALSNLLCEKFNLDILLTIEAMDKERALFFIRERKKRSKDISYQNIEYLEQMVSTDRAQIQKVSLSIMVFANSKKELDKKSIIVYNTLKKEGFSAVLESINMRPIFFSFFPERNFLNSRLRPQTSQNIASLIMFEKYQEGFKENSWGDCPISVFKNQNGSAHFFNFQAKQGRDRNDNVVGHTMIIGSTGSGKSTFISFLIANLLTKYDMSVVALDRMNGLEIMTDFFEGQYNTANTDGGFYINPFSLKDTEENRQFLVNWIKFMLNIDSNNQQDNKASQSIDKVIRDTYNYMGEQKNQINLLEIAKNLGSSEQDFNEILKSQGEKVYFKKFQDCLDFSKSPLSVINMDVFANDKKLMGLIAMYLFHKLFFEAKEHNKPFFLFIDETKDYIMNPIMFTYIANALTQARKINGTLCMAFQKISQVKELGIDKAKSLIGNLSQVIIYPTKDTDELIECGVPLSDSEINFLHNTDMRARQVLVKNIVTNASAFIEIDLKKDLQELLYILDSNASNRKILNDLKKTNQETYKEEYLKIKSKKESENVQYV
;
A
#
# COMPACT_ATOMS: atom_id res chain seq x y z
N MET A 1 -3.00 37.44 17.60
CA MET A 1 -4.00 36.37 17.84
C MET A 1 -3.39 34.95 17.89
N ILE A 2 -2.19 34.73 17.32
CA ILE A 2 -1.53 33.39 17.29
C ILE A 2 -0.72 33.10 18.58
N GLU A 3 -0.54 34.07 19.46
CA GLU A 3 0.34 34.02 20.63
C GLU A 3 -0.07 33.05 21.75
N SER A 4 -1.26 32.47 21.62
CA SER A 4 -1.83 31.56 22.63
C SER A 4 -1.96 30.12 22.17
N VAL A 5 -1.32 29.73 21.05
CA VAL A 5 -1.48 28.41 20.45
C VAL A 5 -0.25 27.55 20.70
N THR A 6 -0.47 26.30 21.05
CA THR A 6 0.53 25.23 21.04
C THR A 6 0.17 24.21 19.98
N LEU A 7 1.13 23.87 19.15
CA LEU A 7 1.02 22.81 18.17
C LEU A 7 1.83 21.60 18.64
N ARG A 8 1.21 20.43 18.64
CA ARG A 8 1.90 19.16 18.87
C ARG A 8 1.77 18.26 17.67
N MET A 9 2.87 17.76 17.22
CA MET A 9 2.92 16.71 16.20
C MET A 9 3.40 15.42 16.86
N VAL A 10 2.64 14.35 16.68
CA VAL A 10 2.95 13.04 17.21
C VAL A 10 3.03 12.05 16.06
N ALA A 11 4.18 11.43 15.85
CA ALA A 11 4.32 10.30 14.93
C ALA A 11 4.40 9.01 15.76
N LYS A 12 3.37 8.19 15.71
CA LYS A 12 3.30 6.89 16.39
C LYS A 12 3.66 5.78 15.42
N ARG A 13 4.77 5.08 15.66
CA ARG A 13 5.19 3.91 14.90
C ARG A 13 4.87 2.66 15.67
N ARG A 14 4.04 1.80 15.10
CA ARG A 14 3.57 0.57 15.74
C ARG A 14 3.76 -0.64 14.85
N LYS A 15 4.17 -1.75 15.46
CA LYS A 15 4.19 -3.06 14.84
C LYS A 15 2.75 -3.55 14.64
N ILE A 16 2.45 -4.02 13.45
CA ILE A 16 1.16 -4.62 13.11
C ILE A 16 1.34 -6.07 12.70
N LYS A 17 0.29 -6.86 12.89
CA LYS A 17 0.14 -8.21 12.32
C LYS A 17 -0.96 -8.17 11.30
N THR A 18 -0.73 -8.79 10.16
CA THR A 18 -1.76 -9.02 9.16
C THR A 18 -2.44 -10.35 9.46
N GLN A 19 -3.77 -10.39 9.40
CA GLN A 19 -4.54 -11.63 9.47
C GLN A 19 -5.26 -11.80 8.15
N THR A 20 -5.09 -12.98 7.53
CA THR A 20 -5.83 -13.31 6.31
C THR A 20 -7.20 -13.84 6.69
N VAL A 21 -8.21 -13.29 6.06
CA VAL A 21 -9.54 -13.87 6.04
C VAL A 21 -9.61 -14.78 4.80
N TYR A 22 -9.79 -16.08 5.00
CA TYR A 22 -9.97 -17.02 3.90
C TYR A 22 -11.42 -17.01 3.46
N ASN A 23 -11.66 -16.59 2.23
CA ASN A 23 -13.02 -16.47 1.70
C ASN A 23 -13.52 -17.71 0.93
N LYS A 24 -12.69 -18.76 0.81
CA LYS A 24 -13.03 -19.91 -0.03
C LYS A 24 -12.84 -21.24 0.68
N GLU A 25 -13.87 -22.08 0.67
CA GLU A 25 -13.78 -23.50 0.96
C GLU A 25 -13.22 -24.25 -0.26
N GLY A 26 -12.47 -25.35 -0.04
CA GLY A 26 -11.94 -26.18 -1.14
C GLY A 26 -10.65 -25.70 -1.81
N VAL A 27 -9.97 -24.72 -1.24
CA VAL A 27 -8.65 -24.26 -1.74
C VAL A 27 -7.55 -25.23 -1.34
N SER A 28 -6.57 -25.43 -2.24
CA SER A 28 -5.40 -26.26 -1.99
C SER A 28 -4.75 -26.03 -0.63
N LYS A 29 -4.49 -27.13 0.07
CA LYS A 29 -3.79 -27.16 1.38
C LYS A 29 -2.45 -26.43 1.32
N TYR A 30 -1.71 -26.54 0.21
CA TYR A 30 -0.38 -25.97 0.06
C TYR A 30 -0.42 -24.47 -0.24
N ALA A 31 -1.37 -23.99 -1.02
CA ALA A 31 -1.57 -22.55 -1.21
C ALA A 31 -1.87 -21.86 0.15
N LYS A 32 -2.77 -22.44 0.96
CA LYS A 32 -3.04 -21.96 2.34
C LYS A 32 -1.80 -21.99 3.23
N LYS A 33 -0.97 -23.07 3.17
CA LYS A 33 0.27 -23.16 3.94
C LYS A 33 1.26 -22.05 3.59
N ILE A 34 1.43 -21.72 2.30
CA ILE A 34 2.33 -20.68 1.83
C ILE A 34 1.88 -19.31 2.35
N VAL A 35 0.60 -18.95 2.17
CA VAL A 35 0.07 -17.67 2.63
C VAL A 35 0.17 -17.54 4.15
N ASN A 36 -0.20 -18.58 4.90
CA ASN A 36 -0.09 -18.61 6.35
C ASN A 36 1.36 -18.47 6.85
N ALA A 37 2.32 -19.19 6.25
CA ALA A 37 3.72 -19.11 6.62
C ALA A 37 4.27 -17.71 6.41
N TYR A 38 3.95 -17.09 5.26
CA TYR A 38 4.35 -15.73 4.96
C TYR A 38 3.80 -14.73 5.98
N GLU A 39 2.50 -14.74 6.24
CA GLU A 39 1.85 -13.79 7.13
C GLU A 39 2.25 -13.96 8.60
N LYS A 40 2.45 -15.21 9.05
CA LYS A 40 2.90 -15.50 10.42
C LYS A 40 4.30 -14.94 10.70
N ASN A 41 5.19 -15.02 9.72
CA ASN A 41 6.61 -14.69 9.89
C ASN A 41 6.93 -13.24 9.54
N LYS A 42 6.06 -12.55 8.80
CA LYS A 42 6.29 -11.17 8.38
C LYS A 42 5.84 -10.17 9.43
N GLU A 43 6.72 -9.23 9.73
CA GLU A 43 6.45 -8.13 10.65
C GLU A 43 6.43 -6.82 9.89
N PHE A 44 5.38 -6.04 10.10
CA PHE A 44 5.19 -4.74 9.48
C PHE A 44 5.08 -3.65 10.52
N TYR A 45 5.38 -2.41 10.12
CA TYR A 45 5.21 -1.22 10.93
C TYR A 45 4.33 -0.22 10.19
N ILE A 46 3.46 0.49 10.93
CA ILE A 46 2.69 1.62 10.43
C ILE A 46 3.05 2.83 11.28
N THR A 47 3.25 3.97 10.62
CA THR A 47 3.40 5.26 11.27
C THR A 47 2.13 6.09 11.08
N THR A 48 1.49 6.46 12.18
CA THR A 48 0.32 7.33 12.18
C THR A 48 0.72 8.70 12.73
N TYR A 49 0.35 9.74 12.02
CA TYR A 49 0.62 11.12 12.43
C TYR A 49 -0.61 11.76 13.03
N TYR A 50 -0.41 12.45 14.16
CA TYR A 50 -1.43 13.25 14.82
C TYR A 50 -0.93 14.69 14.91
N LEU A 51 -1.80 15.63 14.55
CA LEU A 51 -1.58 17.05 14.72
C LEU A 51 -2.59 17.56 15.74
N ILE A 52 -2.11 18.02 16.91
CA ILE A 52 -2.94 18.48 18.01
C ILE A 52 -2.70 19.99 18.17
N ILE A 53 -3.77 20.74 18.13
CA ILE A 53 -3.76 22.20 18.31
C ILE A 53 -4.41 22.52 19.64
N GLU A 54 -3.69 23.23 20.50
CA GLU A 54 -4.14 23.63 21.82
C GLU A 54 -4.17 25.16 21.93
N THR A 55 -5.23 25.69 22.48
CA THR A 55 -5.30 27.13 22.91
C THR A 55 -5.09 27.21 24.40
N LYS A 56 -4.46 28.28 24.89
CA LYS A 56 -4.30 28.53 26.36
C LYS A 56 -5.66 28.68 27.01
N SER A 57 -5.81 28.16 28.23
CA SER A 57 -7.03 28.34 29.04
C SER A 57 -7.26 29.80 29.42
N VAL A 58 -8.49 30.05 29.80
CA VAL A 58 -8.94 31.35 30.32
C VAL A 58 -8.23 31.62 31.66
N ASN A 59 -7.50 32.71 31.77
CA ASN A 59 -6.94 33.14 33.05
C ASN A 59 -8.02 33.83 33.89
N ILE A 60 -8.90 33.01 34.48
CA ILE A 60 -10.03 33.47 35.30
C ILE A 60 -9.59 34.39 36.45
N LYS A 61 -8.41 34.14 37.04
CA LYS A 61 -7.87 35.01 38.13
C LYS A 61 -7.56 36.41 37.65
N GLY A 62 -6.88 36.56 36.51
CA GLY A 62 -6.54 37.87 35.94
C GLY A 62 -7.75 38.67 35.47
N LEU A 63 -8.78 38.01 34.96
CA LEU A 63 -10.08 38.62 34.61
C LEU A 63 -10.84 39.08 35.87
N LEU A 64 -10.83 38.29 36.93
CA LEU A 64 -11.42 38.64 38.23
C LEU A 64 -10.71 39.82 38.90
N GLU A 65 -9.39 39.89 38.76
CA GLU A 65 -8.61 41.04 39.29
C GLU A 65 -8.88 42.34 38.50
N LYS A 66 -8.94 42.28 37.18
CA LYS A 66 -9.33 43.41 36.32
C LYS A 66 -10.76 43.87 36.60
N TRP A 67 -11.66 42.94 36.86
CA TRP A 67 -13.05 43.25 37.19
C TRP A 67 -13.21 43.83 38.60
N LYS A 68 -12.46 43.31 39.59
CA LYS A 68 -12.38 43.88 40.93
C LYS A 68 -11.82 45.32 40.91
N ALA A 69 -10.77 45.56 40.11
CA ALA A 69 -10.21 46.90 39.92
C ALA A 69 -11.23 47.87 39.28
N LYS A 70 -12.04 47.39 38.30
CA LYS A 70 -13.09 48.22 37.71
C LYS A 70 -14.25 48.50 38.66
N MET A 71 -14.64 47.56 39.53
CA MET A 71 -15.64 47.78 40.56
C MET A 71 -15.16 48.71 41.70
N THR A 72 -13.86 48.74 41.98
CA THR A 72 -13.32 49.68 42.96
C THR A 72 -13.27 51.13 42.43
N THR A 73 -13.03 51.32 41.13
CA THR A 73 -13.12 52.64 40.48
C THR A 73 -14.56 53.16 40.38
N ASP A 74 -15.55 52.32 40.17
CA ASP A 74 -16.96 52.72 40.14
C ASP A 74 -17.54 53.03 41.56
N LYS A 75 -16.87 52.57 42.64
CA LYS A 75 -17.27 52.87 44.01
C LYS A 75 -16.83 54.27 44.49
N TYR A 76 -15.89 54.91 43.79
CA TYR A 76 -15.41 56.28 44.15
C TYR A 76 -16.25 57.39 43.48
N VAL A 77 -17.23 57.08 42.69
CA VAL A 77 -18.05 58.04 41.92
C VAL A 77 -19.43 58.31 42.56
N ASN A 78 -19.90 57.50 43.54
CA ASN A 78 -21.19 57.73 44.21
C ASN A 78 -21.07 57.48 45.69
N ASN A 79 -20.56 58.54 46.42
CA ASN A 79 -20.82 58.77 47.84
C ASN A 79 -21.67 60.02 47.94
N ASP A 80 -22.97 59.84 48.05
CA ASP A 80 -23.82 60.68 48.92
C ASP A 80 -25.18 59.97 49.11
N GLU A 81 -25.54 59.91 50.39
CA GLU A 81 -26.82 59.57 51.01
C GLU A 81 -26.90 58.23 51.76
N GLU A 82 -27.08 58.47 53.05
CA GLU A 82 -27.14 57.53 54.18
C GLU A 82 -28.50 56.88 54.42
N LYS A 83 -28.40 55.66 55.01
CA LYS A 83 -29.19 55.02 56.12
C LYS A 83 -30.39 54.13 55.76
N PRO A 84 -30.94 53.33 56.74
CA PRO A 84 -30.40 52.01 57.11
C PRO A 84 -31.47 50.90 56.96
N LEU A 85 -31.09 49.68 56.70
CA LEU A 85 -31.93 48.47 56.98
C LEU A 85 -31.09 47.22 57.05
N LYS A 86 -30.76 46.77 58.26
CA LYS A 86 -29.93 45.55 58.49
C LYS A 86 -30.49 44.23 58.02
N ASP A 87 -31.77 44.10 57.71
CA ASP A 87 -32.40 42.86 57.28
C ASP A 87 -32.47 42.67 55.77
N ASN A 88 -32.25 43.73 55.03
CA ASN A 88 -32.17 43.61 53.53
C ASN A 88 -30.73 43.29 53.03
N LEU A 89 -29.72 43.35 53.88
CA LEU A 89 -28.32 43.11 53.48
C LEU A 89 -28.01 41.64 53.14
N LYS A 90 -28.63 40.67 53.85
CA LYS A 90 -28.39 39.25 53.55
C LYS A 90 -29.01 38.80 52.22
N ASN A 91 -30.20 39.30 51.88
CA ASN A 91 -30.84 39.03 50.60
C ASN A 91 -30.12 39.73 49.43
N SER A 92 -29.56 40.93 49.66
CA SER A 92 -28.79 41.67 48.67
C SER A 92 -27.41 41.03 48.41
N GLU A 93 -26.79 40.42 49.38
CA GLU A 93 -25.51 39.70 49.21
C GLU A 93 -25.68 38.39 48.46
N ALA A 94 -26.74 37.63 48.76
CA ALA A 94 -27.09 36.42 48.03
C ALA A 94 -27.45 36.70 46.53
N GLN A 95 -28.26 37.75 46.30
CA GLN A 95 -28.58 38.21 44.93
C GLN A 95 -27.34 38.77 44.19
N LYS A 96 -26.42 39.47 44.88
CA LYS A 96 -25.16 39.92 44.33
C LYS A 96 -24.23 38.74 44.01
N GLN A 97 -24.19 37.69 44.84
CA GLN A 97 -23.42 36.48 44.58
C GLN A 97 -23.98 35.70 43.43
N GLU A 98 -25.29 35.63 43.29
CA GLU A 98 -25.97 34.94 42.16
C GLU A 98 -25.79 35.71 40.86
N ALA A 99 -25.96 37.03 40.85
CA ALA A 99 -25.68 37.87 39.69
C ALA A 99 -24.19 37.83 39.29
N TYR A 100 -23.28 37.71 40.27
CA TYR A 100 -21.86 37.52 40.03
C TYR A 100 -21.58 36.17 39.36
N LYS A 101 -22.22 35.06 39.81
CA LYS A 101 -22.09 33.75 39.19
C LYS A 101 -22.63 33.75 37.76
N ILE A 102 -23.79 34.37 37.51
CA ILE A 102 -24.39 34.46 36.17
C ILE A 102 -23.49 35.28 35.22
N LYS A 103 -22.98 36.42 35.63
CA LYS A 103 -22.05 37.25 34.85
C LYS A 103 -20.73 36.51 34.60
N LYS A 104 -20.19 35.83 35.61
CA LYS A 104 -18.99 35.01 35.47
C LYS A 104 -19.18 33.91 34.42
N ASN A 105 -20.27 33.15 34.49
CA ASN A 105 -20.58 32.09 33.55
C ASN A 105 -20.80 32.65 32.13
N ALA A 106 -21.40 33.84 31.99
CA ALA A 106 -21.59 34.49 30.70
C ALA A 106 -20.27 34.92 30.03
N VAL A 107 -19.33 35.47 30.86
CA VAL A 107 -17.99 35.82 30.35
C VAL A 107 -17.17 34.59 30.00
N GLU A 108 -17.20 33.52 30.82
CA GLU A 108 -16.55 32.27 30.56
C GLU A 108 -17.09 31.63 29.29
N ASN A 109 -18.41 31.58 29.07
CA ASN A 109 -19.05 31.04 27.88
C ASN A 109 -18.67 31.83 26.62
N LYS A 110 -18.61 33.17 26.69
CA LYS A 110 -18.20 33.98 25.54
C LYS A 110 -16.74 33.74 25.17
N GLU A 111 -15.85 33.70 26.16
CA GLU A 111 -14.43 33.45 25.90
C GLU A 111 -14.19 32.03 25.38
N LEU A 112 -14.96 31.03 25.83
CA LEU A 112 -14.93 29.68 25.27
C LEU A 112 -15.43 29.65 23.80
N GLN A 113 -16.47 30.40 23.47
CA GLN A 113 -16.96 30.54 22.10
C GLN A 113 -15.93 31.20 21.19
N ASP A 114 -15.30 32.31 21.65
CA ASP A 114 -14.28 33.01 20.87
C ASP A 114 -13.07 32.07 20.58
N LYS A 115 -12.67 31.27 21.56
CA LYS A 115 -11.59 30.27 21.39
C LYS A 115 -11.99 29.10 20.48
N ALA A 116 -13.21 28.62 20.60
CA ALA A 116 -13.71 27.57 19.71
C ALA A 116 -13.74 28.06 18.26
N THR A 117 -14.16 29.32 18.03
CA THR A 117 -14.15 29.93 16.71
C THR A 117 -12.72 30.06 16.16
N LEU A 118 -11.79 30.56 16.96
CA LEU A 118 -10.37 30.64 16.59
C LEU A 118 -9.79 29.26 16.25
N LEU A 119 -10.09 28.25 17.07
CA LEU A 119 -9.62 26.88 16.83
C LEU A 119 -10.18 26.31 15.52
N ALA A 120 -11.46 26.54 15.25
CA ALA A 120 -12.12 26.12 14.00
C ALA A 120 -11.48 26.80 12.78
N GLU A 121 -11.17 28.11 12.86
CA GLU A 121 -10.49 28.83 11.78
C GLU A 121 -9.07 28.26 11.51
N ILE A 122 -8.31 27.97 12.57
CA ILE A 122 -6.96 27.39 12.46
C ILE A 122 -7.06 25.97 11.83
N LEU A 123 -7.98 25.15 12.31
CA LEU A 123 -8.19 23.79 11.79
C LEU A 123 -8.57 23.80 10.31
N ASN A 124 -9.48 24.70 9.90
CA ASN A 124 -9.87 24.82 8.49
C ASN A 124 -8.70 25.26 7.59
N LYS A 125 -7.89 26.23 8.05
CA LYS A 125 -6.68 26.66 7.34
C LYS A 125 -5.66 25.52 7.24
N MET A 126 -5.42 24.78 8.31
CA MET A 126 -4.49 23.65 8.31
C MET A 126 -4.99 22.53 7.40
N SER A 127 -6.29 22.22 7.43
CA SER A 127 -6.89 21.22 6.55
C SER A 127 -6.73 21.60 5.08
N SER A 128 -6.91 22.86 4.72
CA SER A 128 -6.73 23.33 3.33
C SER A 128 -5.27 23.28 2.86
N ILE A 129 -4.31 23.50 3.75
CA ILE A 129 -2.87 23.40 3.44
C ILE A 129 -2.42 21.93 3.32
N LEU A 130 -3.01 21.05 4.12
CA LEU A 130 -2.63 19.64 4.22
C LEU A 130 -3.51 18.72 3.34
N THR A 131 -4.19 19.25 2.33
CA THR A 131 -5.12 18.51 1.46
C THR A 131 -4.46 17.26 0.85
N ASP A 132 -3.22 17.36 0.40
CA ASP A 132 -2.47 16.27 -0.21
C ASP A 132 -2.18 15.10 0.77
N PHE A 133 -2.28 15.36 2.07
CA PHE A 133 -2.11 14.35 3.13
C PHE A 133 -3.44 13.73 3.59
N GLU A 134 -4.57 14.12 3.01
CA GLU A 134 -5.92 13.65 3.35
C GLU A 134 -6.20 13.69 4.87
N PRO A 135 -6.11 14.86 5.54
CA PRO A 135 -6.26 14.96 6.97
C PRO A 135 -7.68 14.58 7.40
N LYS A 136 -7.78 13.81 8.48
CA LYS A 136 -9.07 13.44 9.09
C LYS A 136 -9.20 14.09 10.46
N PHE A 137 -10.31 14.75 10.72
CA PHE A 137 -10.61 15.27 12.05
C PHE A 137 -10.93 14.11 13.00
N LEU A 138 -10.32 14.12 14.17
CA LEU A 138 -10.66 13.19 15.23
C LEU A 138 -11.97 13.62 15.89
N SER A 139 -12.80 12.64 16.21
CA SER A 139 -13.93 12.84 17.12
C SER A 139 -13.42 13.12 18.55
N SER A 140 -14.30 13.63 19.43
CA SER A 140 -13.95 13.83 20.84
C SER A 140 -13.54 12.53 21.52
N ASP A 141 -14.16 11.41 21.17
CA ASP A 141 -13.84 10.10 21.71
C ASP A 141 -12.47 9.61 21.21
N ASP A 142 -12.14 9.84 19.94
CA ASP A 142 -10.82 9.49 19.38
C ASP A 142 -9.70 10.31 20.04
N LEU A 143 -9.94 11.59 20.30
CA LEU A 143 -8.98 12.44 21.00
C LEU A 143 -8.78 11.98 22.45
N LEU A 144 -9.85 11.61 23.15
CA LEU A 144 -9.77 11.04 24.49
C LEU A 144 -9.03 9.71 24.51
N ASN A 145 -9.28 8.86 23.50
CA ASN A 145 -8.57 7.60 23.32
C ASN A 145 -7.07 7.79 23.07
N LEU A 146 -6.69 8.84 22.33
CA LEU A 146 -5.28 9.19 22.12
C LEU A 146 -4.56 9.49 23.45
N TYR A 147 -5.18 10.28 24.32
CA TYR A 147 -4.64 10.59 25.66
C TYR A 147 -4.70 9.38 26.61
N ALA A 148 -5.77 8.59 26.54
CA ALA A 148 -5.90 7.36 27.33
C ALA A 148 -4.82 6.32 26.95
N GLU A 149 -4.54 6.12 25.67
CA GLU A 149 -3.44 5.26 25.20
C GLU A 149 -2.08 5.76 25.70
N TYR A 150 -1.86 7.09 25.70
CA TYR A 150 -0.62 7.66 26.21
C TYR A 150 -0.46 7.41 27.72
N CYS A 151 -1.53 7.57 28.51
CA CYS A 151 -1.55 7.31 29.96
C CYS A 151 -1.33 5.84 30.30
N ASN A 152 -1.96 4.92 29.55
CA ASN A 152 -2.03 3.51 29.90
C ASN A 152 -0.97 2.66 29.18
N GLY A 153 -0.37 3.17 28.12
CA GLY A 153 0.64 2.46 27.37
C GLY A 153 0.12 1.43 26.36
N HIS A 154 -1.18 1.25 26.30
CA HIS A 154 -1.90 0.40 25.36
C HIS A 154 -3.19 1.08 24.91
N TYR A 155 -3.77 0.62 23.79
CA TYR A 155 -5.04 1.14 23.29
C TYR A 155 -6.16 0.84 24.31
N CYS A 156 -6.96 1.86 24.63
CA CYS A 156 -8.13 1.77 25.48
C CYS A 156 -9.32 2.33 24.68
N ASP A 157 -10.40 1.58 24.55
CA ASP A 157 -11.67 2.10 24.02
C ASP A 157 -12.38 2.90 25.13
N PHE A 158 -11.99 4.15 25.25
CA PHE A 158 -12.53 5.05 26.27
C PHE A 158 -13.75 5.79 25.73
N LYS A 159 -14.87 5.67 26.43
CA LYS A 159 -16.08 6.46 26.16
C LYS A 159 -16.30 7.43 27.31
N TYR A 160 -16.46 8.70 26.99
CA TYR A 160 -16.73 9.73 28.00
C TYR A 160 -18.03 9.44 28.72
N LYS A 161 -17.95 9.36 30.03
CA LYS A 161 -19.09 9.40 30.95
C LYS A 161 -19.00 10.66 31.80
N GLN A 162 -20.14 11.22 32.18
CA GLN A 162 -20.19 12.40 33.03
C GLN A 162 -19.37 12.18 34.32
N GLY A 163 -18.35 13.02 34.55
CA GLY A 163 -17.44 12.88 35.69
C GLY A 163 -16.06 13.45 35.38
N ARG A 164 -15.07 13.12 36.18
CA ARG A 164 -13.66 13.52 35.94
C ARG A 164 -13.06 12.59 34.89
N LEU A 165 -12.40 13.16 33.89
CA LEU A 165 -11.71 12.40 32.85
C LEU A 165 -10.67 11.42 33.42
N SER A 166 -10.05 11.77 34.57
CA SER A 166 -9.07 10.89 35.23
C SER A 166 -9.65 9.61 35.78
N ASP A 167 -10.91 9.60 36.18
CA ASP A 167 -11.47 8.50 36.97
C ASP A 167 -11.79 7.24 36.13
N GLY A 168 -11.95 7.40 34.82
CA GLY A 168 -12.17 6.31 33.89
C GLY A 168 -10.99 6.03 32.93
N ASN A 169 -10.01 6.93 32.88
CA ASN A 169 -8.95 6.90 31.87
C ASN A 169 -7.70 6.13 32.31
N ILE A 170 -7.46 5.99 33.61
CA ILE A 170 -6.24 5.35 34.12
C ILE A 170 -6.54 3.90 34.49
N GLN A 171 -6.09 2.99 33.64
CA GLN A 171 -6.27 1.53 33.82
C GLN A 171 -4.95 0.82 34.15
N SER A 172 -3.81 1.48 33.92
CA SER A 172 -2.47 0.94 34.15
C SER A 172 -1.78 1.59 35.31
N HIS A 173 -0.95 0.83 36.01
CA HIS A 173 -0.02 1.39 36.97
C HIS A 173 1.19 1.98 36.24
N LEU A 174 1.61 3.17 36.67
CA LEU A 174 2.74 3.89 36.08
C LEU A 174 3.87 4.05 37.10
N TYR A 175 5.00 3.41 36.87
CA TYR A 175 6.17 3.44 37.74
C TYR A 175 7.31 4.19 37.10
N PHE A 176 7.68 5.36 37.65
CA PHE A 176 8.88 6.10 37.25
C PHE A 176 10.10 5.60 38.02
N LYS A 177 11.07 5.05 37.30
CA LYS A 177 12.40 4.67 37.80
C LYS A 177 13.43 5.75 37.47
N LYS A 178 14.69 5.53 37.79
CA LYS A 178 15.77 6.51 37.60
C LYS A 178 15.97 6.92 36.14
N ASP A 179 15.91 6.00 35.19
CA ASP A 179 16.27 6.18 33.77
C ASP A 179 15.23 5.64 32.79
N HIS A 180 14.09 5.15 33.30
CA HIS A 180 12.98 4.63 32.51
C HIS A 180 11.69 4.66 33.32
N PHE A 181 10.57 4.43 32.67
CA PHE A 181 9.29 4.22 33.34
C PHE A 181 8.60 2.98 32.78
N ILE A 182 7.71 2.43 33.58
CA ILE A 182 7.02 1.17 33.29
C ILE A 182 5.52 1.43 33.35
N HIS A 183 4.81 1.04 32.31
CA HIS A 183 3.38 0.82 32.37
C HIS A 183 3.12 -0.65 32.67
N ASP A 184 2.40 -0.91 33.74
CA ASP A 184 1.96 -2.25 34.15
C ASP A 184 0.44 -2.33 34.00
N TYR A 185 0.00 -3.17 33.10
CA TYR A 185 -1.41 -3.47 32.87
C TYR A 185 -1.64 -4.97 33.03
N ASN A 186 -2.38 -5.35 34.08
CA ASN A 186 -2.68 -6.77 34.40
C ASN A 186 -1.43 -7.66 34.45
N GLY A 187 -0.33 -7.16 34.99
CA GLY A 187 0.93 -7.91 35.11
C GLY A 187 1.78 -7.92 33.83
N ILE A 188 1.35 -7.22 32.78
CA ILE A 188 2.15 -7.04 31.55
C ILE A 188 2.88 -5.71 31.63
N GLU A 189 4.19 -5.79 31.83
CA GLU A 189 5.05 -4.62 31.92
C GLU A 189 5.54 -4.15 30.54
N THR A 190 5.38 -2.86 30.24
CA THR A 190 5.99 -2.20 29.07
C THR A 190 6.99 -1.16 29.56
N PHE A 191 8.25 -1.35 29.19
CA PHE A 191 9.36 -0.47 29.55
C PHE A 191 9.48 0.66 28.53
N LYS A 192 9.59 1.91 29.01
CA LYS A 192 9.65 3.09 28.16
C LYS A 192 10.72 4.08 28.63
N ARG A 193 11.28 4.83 27.68
CA ARG A 193 12.27 5.89 27.95
C ARG A 193 12.08 7.05 26.99
N PHE A 194 12.28 8.26 27.48
CA PHE A 194 12.43 9.44 26.66
C PHE A 194 13.87 9.71 26.30
N ILE A 195 14.09 10.02 25.01
CA ILE A 195 15.33 10.58 24.49
C ILE A 195 14.95 11.95 23.94
N ALA A 196 15.47 13.02 24.56
CA ALA A 196 15.10 14.38 24.19
C ALA A 196 16.26 15.10 23.52
N VAL A 197 15.96 15.98 22.56
CA VAL A 197 16.95 16.86 21.93
C VAL A 197 17.21 18.06 22.85
N LYS A 198 18.47 18.23 23.25
CA LYS A 198 18.93 19.35 24.12
C LYS A 198 19.36 20.55 23.29
N ALA A 199 20.04 20.31 22.17
CA ALA A 199 20.54 21.33 21.26
C ALA A 199 20.65 20.74 19.83
N TYR A 200 20.85 21.61 18.87
CA TYR A 200 21.08 21.30 17.48
C TYR A 200 22.49 21.74 17.15
N ASP A 201 23.37 20.79 16.80
CA ASP A 201 24.81 21.01 16.61
C ASP A 201 25.16 21.28 15.13
N VAL A 202 24.14 21.50 14.29
CA VAL A 202 24.27 21.79 12.87
C VAL A 202 23.58 23.13 12.53
N ASP A 203 24.14 23.84 11.58
CA ASP A 203 23.59 25.12 11.11
C ASP A 203 22.25 24.95 10.36
N ASN A 204 22.12 23.84 9.63
CA ASN A 204 20.91 23.52 8.87
C ASN A 204 20.42 22.10 9.19
N ILE A 205 19.16 22.00 9.62
CA ILE A 205 18.45 20.74 9.80
C ILE A 205 17.73 20.43 8.50
N THR A 206 17.86 19.21 7.99
CA THR A 206 17.12 18.75 6.81
C THR A 206 15.77 18.16 7.20
N SER A 207 14.78 18.21 6.30
CA SER A 207 13.48 17.56 6.49
C SER A 207 13.59 16.04 6.68
N LEU A 208 14.68 15.43 6.19
CA LEU A 208 14.96 14.00 6.31
C LEU A 208 15.59 13.59 7.65
N ALA A 209 15.92 14.55 8.53
CA ALA A 209 16.63 14.29 9.79
C ALA A 209 15.94 13.25 10.70
N LEU A 210 14.62 13.16 10.64
CA LEU A 210 13.84 12.20 11.44
C LEU A 210 13.37 10.97 10.68
N SER A 211 13.52 10.94 9.35
CA SER A 211 13.10 9.82 8.50
C SER A 211 13.81 8.52 8.88
N ASN A 212 15.10 8.60 9.23
CA ASN A 212 15.87 7.44 9.66
C ASN A 212 15.30 6.79 10.93
N LEU A 213 14.74 7.57 11.86
CA LEU A 213 14.07 7.03 13.04
C LEU A 213 12.78 6.30 12.68
N LEU A 214 12.08 6.76 11.66
CA LEU A 214 10.85 6.12 11.17
C LEU A 214 11.13 4.84 10.36
N CYS A 215 12.40 4.53 10.06
CA CYS A 215 12.82 3.27 9.45
C CYS A 215 13.14 2.18 10.48
N GLU A 216 13.24 2.52 11.77
CA GLU A 216 13.59 1.56 12.82
C GLU A 216 12.52 0.47 12.98
N LYS A 217 12.98 -0.77 13.25
CA LYS A 217 12.12 -1.97 13.33
C LYS A 217 11.63 -2.23 14.76
N PHE A 218 11.13 -1.18 15.42
CA PHE A 218 10.52 -1.27 16.75
C PHE A 218 9.52 -0.13 16.98
N ASN A 219 8.70 -0.28 18.02
CA ASN A 219 7.71 0.73 18.40
C ASN A 219 8.40 1.96 18.99
N LEU A 220 8.03 3.13 18.49
CA LEU A 220 8.46 4.43 19.03
C LEU A 220 7.41 5.51 18.76
N ASP A 221 7.44 6.57 19.58
CA ASP A 221 6.69 7.79 19.34
C ASP A 221 7.66 8.97 19.23
N ILE A 222 7.48 9.80 18.20
CA ILE A 222 8.20 11.06 18.05
C ILE A 222 7.23 12.17 18.43
N LEU A 223 7.60 12.96 19.42
CA LEU A 223 6.81 14.05 20.01
C LEU A 223 7.49 15.38 19.70
N LEU A 224 6.90 16.16 18.80
CA LEU A 224 7.34 17.53 18.49
C LEU A 224 6.31 18.50 19.07
N THR A 225 6.74 19.38 19.99
CA THR A 225 5.91 20.42 20.58
C THR A 225 6.42 21.79 20.14
N ILE A 226 5.55 22.61 19.59
CA ILE A 226 5.83 23.97 19.13
C ILE A 226 4.93 24.93 19.93
N GLU A 227 5.51 25.81 20.74
CA GLU A 227 4.80 26.83 21.47
C GLU A 227 5.03 28.21 20.84
N ALA A 228 3.95 28.86 20.46
CA ALA A 228 4.01 30.20 19.87
C ALA A 228 4.68 31.21 20.80
N MET A 229 5.53 32.06 20.22
CA MET A 229 6.19 33.17 20.93
C MET A 229 5.84 34.49 20.21
N ASP A 230 5.45 35.50 20.99
CA ASP A 230 5.22 36.82 20.45
C ASP A 230 6.52 37.49 19.95
N LYS A 231 6.39 38.40 18.99
CA LYS A 231 7.51 39.08 18.34
C LYS A 231 8.37 39.88 19.32
N GLU A 232 7.74 40.60 20.25
CA GLU A 232 8.47 41.44 21.21
C GLU A 232 9.31 40.58 22.14
N ARG A 233 8.75 39.47 22.62
CA ARG A 233 9.46 38.50 23.46
C ARG A 233 10.58 37.80 22.72
N ALA A 234 10.38 37.48 21.46
CA ALA A 234 11.41 36.94 20.58
C ALA A 234 12.59 37.92 20.39
N LEU A 235 12.28 39.19 20.09
CA LEU A 235 13.28 40.25 19.95
C LEU A 235 14.03 40.53 21.26
N PHE A 236 13.31 40.53 22.39
CA PHE A 236 13.95 40.67 23.71
C PHE A 236 14.95 39.54 23.96
N PHE A 237 14.56 38.29 23.66
CA PHE A 237 15.44 37.14 23.82
C PHE A 237 16.68 37.21 22.90
N ILE A 238 16.51 37.63 21.64
CA ILE A 238 17.62 37.81 20.69
C ILE A 238 18.60 38.88 21.17
N ARG A 239 18.07 40.04 21.63
CA ARG A 239 18.88 41.16 22.11
C ARG A 239 19.68 40.79 23.36
N GLU A 240 19.08 40.04 24.29
CA GLU A 240 19.80 39.54 25.45
C GLU A 240 20.92 38.58 25.11
N ARG A 241 20.72 37.75 24.09
CA ARG A 241 21.74 36.83 23.60
C ARG A 241 22.84 37.56 22.82
N LYS A 242 22.49 38.60 22.05
CA LYS A 242 23.42 39.47 21.31
C LYS A 242 24.40 40.15 22.26
N LYS A 243 23.94 40.67 23.41
CA LYS A 243 24.79 41.29 24.44
C LYS A 243 25.88 40.37 25.00
N ARG A 244 25.65 39.05 24.94
CA ARG A 244 26.58 38.03 25.47
C ARG A 244 27.44 37.36 24.39
N SER A 245 27.25 37.74 23.13
CA SER A 245 27.93 37.15 21.98
C SER A 245 29.05 38.03 21.46
N LYS A 246 30.06 37.44 20.80
CA LYS A 246 31.20 38.15 20.20
C LYS A 246 31.45 37.60 18.78
N ASP A 247 32.12 38.39 17.99
CA ASP A 247 32.60 38.06 16.64
C ASP A 247 31.52 37.53 15.69
N ILE A 248 31.75 36.39 15.00
CA ILE A 248 30.86 35.76 14.04
C ILE A 248 29.48 35.49 14.69
N SER A 249 29.44 35.06 15.93
CA SER A 249 28.18 34.78 16.62
C SER A 249 27.34 36.05 16.79
N TYR A 250 27.98 37.22 16.99
CA TYR A 250 27.30 38.50 17.08
C TYR A 250 26.65 38.87 15.74
N GLN A 251 27.38 38.74 14.64
CA GLN A 251 26.87 39.02 13.27
C GLN A 251 25.68 38.15 12.89
N ASN A 252 25.75 36.84 13.18
CA ASN A 252 24.65 35.91 12.93
C ASN A 252 23.39 36.26 13.74
N ILE A 253 23.56 36.70 15.02
CA ILE A 253 22.44 37.09 15.86
C ILE A 253 21.87 38.46 15.41
N GLU A 254 22.71 39.38 14.93
CA GLU A 254 22.27 40.66 14.36
C GLU A 254 21.44 40.42 13.07
N TYR A 255 21.90 39.57 12.18
CA TYR A 255 21.14 39.16 11.00
C TYR A 255 19.79 38.57 11.39
N LEU A 256 19.76 37.67 12.39
CA LEU A 256 18.52 37.08 12.89
C LEU A 256 17.57 38.14 13.48
N GLU A 257 18.12 39.15 14.22
CA GLU A 257 17.32 40.27 14.75
C GLU A 257 16.65 41.07 13.64
N GLN A 258 17.38 41.34 12.54
CA GLN A 258 16.83 42.01 11.36
C GLN A 258 15.72 41.17 10.68
N MET A 259 15.94 39.86 10.49
CA MET A 259 14.96 38.97 9.93
C MET A 259 13.66 38.92 10.73
N VAL A 260 13.76 38.87 12.07
CA VAL A 260 12.58 38.84 12.95
C VAL A 260 11.88 40.19 13.02
N SER A 261 12.64 41.29 13.04
CA SER A 261 12.08 42.65 13.09
C SER A 261 11.29 42.99 11.83
N THR A 262 11.71 42.46 10.66
CA THR A 262 11.08 42.64 9.35
C THR A 262 10.06 41.57 8.99
N ASP A 263 9.65 40.72 9.94
CA ASP A 263 8.71 39.61 9.76
C ASP A 263 9.12 38.54 8.69
N ARG A 264 10.39 38.48 8.30
CA ARG A 264 10.96 37.49 7.40
C ARG A 264 11.23 36.15 8.08
N ALA A 265 11.39 36.14 9.40
CA ALA A 265 11.49 34.95 10.24
C ALA A 265 10.69 35.13 11.52
N GLN A 266 10.23 34.02 12.08
CA GLN A 266 9.58 33.96 13.39
C GLN A 266 10.39 33.04 14.29
N ILE A 267 10.38 33.31 15.59
CA ILE A 267 10.95 32.42 16.58
C ILE A 267 9.83 31.81 17.41
N GLN A 268 9.88 30.51 17.55
CA GLN A 268 8.95 29.72 18.35
C GLN A 268 9.75 28.83 19.31
N LYS A 269 9.15 28.40 20.41
CA LYS A 269 9.78 27.43 21.31
C LYS A 269 9.47 26.03 20.85
N VAL A 270 10.48 25.19 20.65
CA VAL A 270 10.37 23.82 20.15
C VAL A 270 10.99 22.84 21.10
N SER A 271 10.35 21.71 21.30
CA SER A 271 10.89 20.53 21.96
C SER A 271 10.66 19.30 21.10
N LEU A 272 11.72 18.52 20.88
CA LEU A 272 11.68 17.23 20.20
C LEU A 272 12.07 16.14 21.19
N SER A 273 11.21 15.14 21.36
CA SER A 273 11.43 13.99 22.23
C SER A 273 10.97 12.72 21.57
N ILE A 274 11.74 11.65 21.71
CA ILE A 274 11.42 10.31 21.20
C ILE A 274 11.13 9.39 22.38
N MET A 275 9.97 8.75 22.42
CA MET A 275 9.62 7.74 23.40
C MET A 275 9.82 6.34 22.79
N VAL A 276 10.70 5.55 23.38
CA VAL A 276 11.05 4.20 22.95
C VAL A 276 10.33 3.18 23.80
N PHE A 277 9.88 2.08 23.19
CA PHE A 277 9.13 1.00 23.83
C PHE A 277 9.89 -0.32 23.76
N ALA A 278 9.83 -1.10 24.86
CA ALA A 278 10.39 -2.43 24.93
C ALA A 278 9.65 -3.31 25.93
N ASN A 279 9.84 -4.65 25.81
CA ASN A 279 9.26 -5.63 26.73
C ASN A 279 10.23 -5.96 27.90
N SER A 280 11.44 -5.46 27.85
CA SER A 280 12.43 -5.64 28.93
C SER A 280 13.39 -4.46 28.99
N LYS A 281 14.00 -4.26 30.16
CA LYS A 281 15.01 -3.22 30.36
C LYS A 281 16.22 -3.38 29.42
N LYS A 282 16.70 -4.61 29.22
CA LYS A 282 17.84 -4.91 28.34
C LYS A 282 17.54 -4.54 26.88
N GLU A 283 16.34 -4.82 26.42
CA GLU A 283 15.87 -4.45 25.10
C GLU A 283 15.73 -2.93 24.96
N LEU A 284 15.17 -2.27 25.99
CA LEU A 284 15.03 -0.82 26.03
C LEU A 284 16.38 -0.12 25.91
N ASP A 285 17.41 -0.60 26.62
CA ASP A 285 18.74 -0.03 26.56
C ASP A 285 19.35 -0.13 25.15
N LYS A 286 19.22 -1.29 24.48
CA LYS A 286 19.68 -1.46 23.10
C LYS A 286 18.97 -0.51 22.13
N LYS A 287 17.64 -0.45 22.17
CA LYS A 287 16.84 0.42 21.31
C LYS A 287 17.12 1.89 21.56
N SER A 288 17.29 2.28 22.83
CA SER A 288 17.60 3.66 23.22
C SER A 288 18.96 4.12 22.68
N ILE A 289 19.96 3.24 22.65
CA ILE A 289 21.28 3.53 22.08
C ILE A 289 21.17 3.72 20.55
N ILE A 290 20.39 2.91 19.86
CA ILE A 290 20.14 3.08 18.42
C ILE A 290 19.58 4.47 18.15
N VAL A 291 18.48 4.83 18.80
CA VAL A 291 17.83 6.15 18.64
C VAL A 291 18.79 7.30 18.98
N TYR A 292 19.53 7.17 20.08
CA TYR A 292 20.53 8.17 20.48
C TYR A 292 21.59 8.38 19.40
N ASN A 293 22.15 7.29 18.86
CA ASN A 293 23.18 7.35 17.83
C ASN A 293 22.64 7.87 16.50
N THR A 294 21.40 7.51 16.11
CA THR A 294 20.75 8.04 14.93
C THR A 294 20.58 9.56 15.04
N LEU A 295 20.04 10.05 16.15
CA LEU A 295 19.94 11.49 16.40
C LEU A 295 21.29 12.20 16.36
N LYS A 296 22.31 11.63 16.99
CA LYS A 296 23.67 12.19 17.00
C LYS A 296 24.28 12.27 15.61
N LYS A 297 24.06 11.25 14.78
CA LYS A 297 24.53 11.23 13.37
C LYS A 297 23.92 12.36 12.55
N GLU A 298 22.66 12.69 12.83
CA GLU A 298 21.92 13.77 12.16
C GLU A 298 22.18 15.16 12.78
N GLY A 299 23.17 15.28 13.69
CA GLY A 299 23.57 16.56 14.29
C GLY A 299 22.66 17.03 15.43
N PHE A 300 21.93 16.13 16.07
CA PHE A 300 21.15 16.45 17.25
C PHE A 300 21.94 16.12 18.54
N SER A 301 22.10 17.10 19.41
CA SER A 301 22.60 16.86 20.77
C SER A 301 21.48 16.25 21.62
N ALA A 302 21.40 14.92 21.63
CA ALA A 302 20.36 14.17 22.34
C ALA A 302 20.78 13.80 23.77
N VAL A 303 19.80 13.54 24.64
CA VAL A 303 20.01 13.08 26.01
C VAL A 303 19.04 11.97 26.37
N LEU A 304 19.52 10.90 26.99
CA LEU A 304 18.69 9.89 27.66
C LEU A 304 18.11 10.50 28.94
N GLU A 305 16.82 10.73 28.97
CA GLU A 305 16.21 11.47 30.08
C GLU A 305 16.15 10.66 31.38
N SER A 306 16.44 11.33 32.48
CA SER A 306 16.31 10.82 33.83
C SER A 306 15.47 11.75 34.70
N ILE A 307 16.01 12.87 35.14
CA ILE A 307 15.32 13.86 35.99
C ILE A 307 14.11 14.48 35.27
N ASN A 308 14.27 14.80 33.98
CA ASN A 308 13.21 15.39 33.17
C ASN A 308 12.19 14.40 32.63
N MET A 309 12.38 13.12 32.83
CA MET A 309 11.50 12.09 32.26
C MET A 309 10.04 12.26 32.72
N ARG A 310 9.82 12.43 34.02
CA ARG A 310 8.49 12.68 34.58
C ARG A 310 7.89 14.03 34.15
N PRO A 311 8.61 15.16 34.19
CA PRO A 311 8.15 16.44 33.64
C PRO A 311 7.79 16.34 32.14
N ILE A 312 8.59 15.69 31.30
CA ILE A 312 8.31 15.54 29.88
C ILE A 312 7.03 14.70 29.68
N PHE A 313 6.86 13.60 30.42
CA PHE A 313 5.65 12.80 30.35
C PHE A 313 4.38 13.63 30.61
N PHE A 314 4.37 14.39 31.69
CA PHE A 314 3.21 15.20 32.02
C PHE A 314 3.04 16.46 31.18
N SER A 315 4.09 16.93 30.50
CA SER A 315 4.01 18.07 29.58
C SER A 315 3.20 17.77 28.31
N PHE A 316 2.94 16.51 28.01
CA PHE A 316 2.13 16.11 26.86
C PHE A 316 0.64 16.43 27.03
N PHE A 317 0.17 16.56 28.27
CA PHE A 317 -1.21 16.94 28.55
C PHE A 317 -1.47 18.42 28.27
N PRO A 318 -2.70 18.77 27.87
CA PRO A 318 -3.07 20.17 27.62
C PRO A 318 -2.64 21.10 28.72
N GLU A 319 -2.14 22.28 28.35
CA GLU A 319 -1.70 23.37 29.24
C GLU A 319 -0.50 23.05 30.14
N ARG A 320 0.11 21.88 30.04
CA ARG A 320 1.25 21.50 30.89
C ARG A 320 2.62 21.66 30.22
N ASN A 321 2.70 22.40 29.10
CA ASN A 321 3.96 22.64 28.37
C ASN A 321 5.05 23.24 29.25
N PHE A 322 4.70 24.05 30.28
CA PHE A 322 5.64 24.65 31.18
C PHE A 322 6.50 23.64 31.96
N LEU A 323 6.06 22.39 32.06
CA LEU A 323 6.85 21.31 32.65
C LEU A 323 8.00 20.87 31.77
N ASN A 324 7.94 21.16 30.46
CA ASN A 324 8.95 20.71 29.52
C ASN A 324 10.16 21.63 29.49
N SER A 325 11.21 21.25 30.21
CA SER A 325 12.46 22.01 30.26
C SER A 325 13.29 21.94 28.95
N ARG A 326 12.86 21.17 27.96
CA ARG A 326 13.53 21.02 26.63
C ARG A 326 12.99 22.00 25.59
N LEU A 327 12.01 22.82 25.89
CA LEU A 327 11.56 23.88 25.00
C LEU A 327 12.71 24.87 24.74
N ARG A 328 13.10 25.04 23.48
CA ARG A 328 14.18 25.91 23.02
C ARG A 328 13.70 26.80 21.87
N PRO A 329 14.13 28.07 21.83
CA PRO A 329 13.83 28.96 20.70
C PRO A 329 14.45 28.39 19.40
N GLN A 330 13.65 28.35 18.35
CA GLN A 330 14.04 27.95 17.00
C GLN A 330 13.38 28.88 15.98
N THR A 331 14.02 29.07 14.84
CA THR A 331 13.44 29.79 13.71
C THR A 331 12.34 28.97 13.02
N SER A 332 11.40 29.65 12.37
CA SER A 332 10.36 29.00 11.58
C SER A 332 10.92 28.06 10.47
N GLN A 333 12.09 28.39 9.91
CA GLN A 333 12.79 27.55 8.92
C GLN A 333 13.26 26.23 9.54
N ASN A 334 13.93 26.29 10.72
CA ASN A 334 14.36 25.08 11.42
C ASN A 334 13.19 24.23 11.87
N ILE A 335 12.06 24.85 12.24
CA ILE A 335 10.84 24.14 12.62
C ILE A 335 10.26 23.41 11.41
N ALA A 336 10.21 24.06 10.23
CA ALA A 336 9.74 23.43 9.00
C ALA A 336 10.54 22.15 8.65
N SER A 337 11.85 22.16 8.92
CA SER A 337 12.72 21.00 8.74
C SER A 337 12.50 19.86 9.76
N LEU A 338 11.80 20.12 10.87
CA LEU A 338 11.44 19.12 11.88
C LEU A 338 10.05 18.53 11.66
N ILE A 339 9.26 19.10 10.74
CA ILE A 339 7.91 18.60 10.45
C ILE A 339 8.02 17.31 9.67
N MET A 340 7.38 16.25 10.20
CA MET A 340 7.43 14.89 9.67
C MET A 340 6.06 14.52 9.09
N PHE A 341 5.88 14.64 7.80
CA PHE A 341 4.69 14.12 7.11
C PHE A 341 5.05 13.11 6.02
N GLU A 342 6.17 12.42 6.19
CA GLU A 342 6.58 11.40 5.23
C GLU A 342 5.62 10.21 5.29
N LYS A 343 4.82 10.04 4.27
CA LYS A 343 3.94 8.90 4.08
C LYS A 343 4.46 8.08 2.91
N TYR A 344 4.89 6.87 3.21
CA TYR A 344 5.14 5.87 2.16
C TYR A 344 3.81 5.40 1.60
N GLN A 345 3.79 5.07 0.31
CA GLN A 345 2.60 4.52 -0.32
C GLN A 345 2.19 3.21 0.35
N GLU A 346 1.10 3.28 1.11
CA GLU A 346 0.56 2.11 1.81
C GLU A 346 -0.18 1.17 0.87
N GLY A 347 -0.65 1.65 -0.30
CA GLY A 347 -1.56 0.92 -1.15
C GLY A 347 -2.98 0.85 -0.58
N PHE A 348 -3.80 -0.06 -1.08
CA PHE A 348 -5.21 -0.17 -0.70
C PHE A 348 -5.47 -1.45 0.07
N LYS A 349 -6.21 -1.35 1.18
CA LYS A 349 -6.54 -2.50 2.05
C LYS A 349 -7.60 -3.42 1.46
N GLU A 350 -8.32 -2.98 0.47
CA GLU A 350 -9.39 -3.69 -0.24
C GLU A 350 -9.28 -3.47 -1.75
N ASN A 351 -9.94 -4.29 -2.55
CA ASN A 351 -9.96 -4.19 -4.00
C ASN A 351 -11.33 -4.62 -4.55
N SER A 352 -11.50 -4.58 -5.89
CA SER A 352 -12.75 -4.96 -6.55
C SER A 352 -13.12 -6.46 -6.41
N TRP A 353 -12.20 -7.31 -5.95
CA TRP A 353 -12.42 -8.75 -5.77
C TRP A 353 -12.81 -9.12 -4.34
N GLY A 354 -12.49 -8.26 -3.33
CA GLY A 354 -12.83 -8.52 -1.94
C GLY A 354 -12.29 -7.49 -0.94
N ASP A 355 -12.54 -7.74 0.34
CA ASP A 355 -12.29 -6.83 1.47
C ASP A 355 -10.86 -6.91 2.03
N CYS A 356 -9.95 -7.59 1.36
CA CYS A 356 -8.55 -7.69 1.78
C CYS A 356 -7.60 -7.47 0.58
N PRO A 357 -6.35 -7.04 0.82
CA PRO A 357 -5.36 -6.93 -0.24
C PRO A 357 -4.88 -8.30 -0.70
N ILE A 358 -4.35 -8.37 -1.92
CA ILE A 358 -3.76 -9.61 -2.46
C ILE A 358 -2.62 -10.07 -1.55
N SER A 359 -1.71 -9.18 -1.21
CA SER A 359 -0.64 -9.45 -0.24
C SER A 359 -0.18 -8.17 0.44
N VAL A 360 0.62 -8.32 1.50
CA VAL A 360 1.24 -7.17 2.17
C VAL A 360 2.74 -7.33 2.11
N PHE A 361 3.42 -6.37 1.51
CA PHE A 361 4.89 -6.35 1.40
C PHE A 361 5.50 -5.29 2.29
N LYS A 362 6.80 -5.39 2.57
CA LYS A 362 7.55 -4.34 3.26
C LYS A 362 8.03 -3.29 2.27
N ASN A 363 7.81 -2.03 2.60
CA ASN A 363 8.56 -0.93 2.01
C ASN A 363 10.00 -0.89 2.55
N GLN A 364 10.86 -0.08 1.96
CA GLN A 364 12.26 0.09 2.40
C GLN A 364 12.40 0.45 3.88
N ASN A 365 11.46 1.22 4.44
CA ASN A 365 11.42 1.59 5.85
C ASN A 365 10.76 0.54 6.76
N GLY A 366 10.43 -0.65 6.25
CA GLY A 366 9.73 -1.71 6.99
C GLY A 366 8.24 -1.45 7.21
N SER A 367 7.67 -0.38 6.61
CA SER A 367 6.22 -0.16 6.65
C SER A 367 5.49 -1.14 5.74
N ALA A 368 4.20 -1.35 6.03
CA ALA A 368 3.36 -2.20 5.22
C ALA A 368 2.97 -1.50 3.91
N HIS A 369 3.02 -2.25 2.82
CA HIS A 369 2.42 -1.90 1.55
C HIS A 369 1.35 -2.94 1.20
N PHE A 370 0.10 -2.53 1.17
CA PHE A 370 -1.05 -3.35 0.80
C PHE A 370 -1.14 -3.46 -0.72
N PHE A 371 -0.61 -4.56 -1.25
CA PHE A 371 -0.47 -4.76 -2.68
C PHE A 371 -1.79 -5.23 -3.31
N ASN A 372 -2.19 -4.53 -4.37
CA ASN A 372 -3.29 -4.88 -5.26
C ASN A 372 -2.88 -4.61 -6.71
N PHE A 373 -3.52 -5.29 -7.66
CA PHE A 373 -3.35 -4.98 -9.08
C PHE A 373 -4.12 -3.71 -9.49
N GLN A 374 -5.21 -3.40 -8.80
CA GLN A 374 -6.08 -2.26 -9.10
C GLN A 374 -5.41 -0.93 -8.76
N ALA A 375 -5.60 0.08 -9.63
CA ALA A 375 -5.02 1.41 -9.49
C ALA A 375 -5.70 2.27 -8.41
N LYS A 376 -6.94 1.96 -8.03
CA LYS A 376 -7.75 2.71 -7.09
C LYS A 376 -8.45 1.76 -6.12
N GLN A 377 -8.75 2.29 -4.93
CA GLN A 377 -9.67 1.64 -4.01
C GLN A 377 -11.09 1.72 -4.60
N GLY A 378 -11.74 0.58 -4.78
CA GLY A 378 -13.13 0.52 -5.24
C GLY A 378 -13.75 -0.80 -4.86
N ARG A 379 -14.91 -0.76 -4.19
CA ARG A 379 -15.74 -1.94 -3.89
C ARG A 379 -16.80 -2.14 -4.96
N ASP A 380 -17.17 -1.08 -5.66
CA ASP A 380 -18.22 -1.15 -6.66
C ASP A 380 -17.65 -1.77 -7.93
N ARG A 381 -18.21 -2.94 -8.31
CA ARG A 381 -17.89 -3.63 -9.56
C ARG A 381 -18.16 -2.77 -10.80
N ASN A 382 -18.97 -1.73 -10.66
CA ASN A 382 -19.32 -0.79 -11.72
C ASN A 382 -18.23 0.28 -11.97
N ASP A 383 -17.27 0.45 -11.05
CA ASP A 383 -16.26 1.50 -11.17
C ASP A 383 -15.19 1.23 -12.25
N ASN A 384 -15.24 0.08 -12.93
CA ASN A 384 -14.32 -0.29 -14.02
C ASN A 384 -12.84 0.01 -13.71
N VAL A 385 -12.39 -0.36 -12.52
CA VAL A 385 -11.02 -0.07 -12.06
C VAL A 385 -10.00 -0.89 -12.84
N VAL A 386 -9.01 -0.23 -13.44
CA VAL A 386 -7.95 -0.91 -14.19
C VAL A 386 -7.04 -1.66 -13.21
N GLY A 387 -6.79 -2.96 -13.53
CA GLY A 387 -5.87 -3.81 -12.76
C GLY A 387 -4.72 -4.39 -13.59
N HIS A 388 -4.62 -4.05 -14.90
CA HIS A 388 -3.61 -4.64 -15.76
C HIS A 388 -2.20 -4.24 -15.34
N THR A 389 -1.31 -5.23 -15.33
CA THR A 389 0.05 -5.06 -14.77
C THR A 389 1.10 -5.60 -15.74
N MET A 390 2.20 -4.89 -15.85
CA MET A 390 3.40 -5.34 -16.54
C MET A 390 4.50 -5.61 -15.53
N ILE A 391 5.23 -6.73 -15.69
CA ILE A 391 6.40 -7.07 -14.88
C ILE A 391 7.64 -7.09 -15.76
N ILE A 392 8.63 -6.28 -15.42
CA ILE A 392 9.88 -6.17 -16.16
C ILE A 392 11.04 -6.61 -15.27
N GLY A 393 11.77 -7.64 -15.69
CA GLY A 393 12.94 -8.12 -14.95
C GLY A 393 13.69 -9.20 -15.70
N SER A 394 14.99 -9.23 -15.59
CA SER A 394 15.86 -10.19 -16.27
C SER A 394 15.59 -11.64 -15.85
N THR A 395 16.07 -12.58 -16.63
CA THR A 395 16.02 -14.01 -16.28
C THR A 395 16.73 -14.24 -14.95
N GLY A 396 16.13 -15.07 -14.07
CA GLY A 396 16.67 -15.34 -12.73
C GLY A 396 16.40 -14.26 -11.68
N SER A 397 15.70 -13.16 -12.01
CA SER A 397 15.33 -12.12 -11.04
C SER A 397 14.27 -12.57 -10.01
N GLY A 398 13.58 -13.69 -10.27
CA GLY A 398 12.54 -14.25 -9.40
C GLY A 398 11.11 -13.89 -9.81
N LYS A 399 10.87 -13.44 -11.06
CA LYS A 399 9.52 -13.13 -11.57
C LYS A 399 8.53 -14.27 -11.38
N SER A 400 8.87 -15.48 -11.84
CA SER A 400 7.99 -16.64 -11.77
C SER A 400 7.66 -17.03 -10.34
N THR A 401 8.65 -17.00 -9.43
CA THR A 401 8.46 -17.22 -7.99
C THR A 401 7.52 -16.18 -7.36
N PHE A 402 7.69 -14.92 -7.72
CA PHE A 402 6.83 -13.83 -7.24
C PHE A 402 5.39 -13.97 -7.74
N ILE A 403 5.20 -14.27 -9.04
CA ILE A 403 3.87 -14.52 -9.59
C ILE A 403 3.22 -15.76 -8.96
N SER A 404 3.97 -16.86 -8.80
CA SER A 404 3.47 -18.07 -8.12
C SER A 404 2.99 -17.77 -6.70
N PHE A 405 3.70 -16.90 -5.98
CA PHE A 405 3.29 -16.43 -4.65
C PHE A 405 2.00 -15.58 -4.72
N LEU A 406 1.88 -14.68 -5.70
CA LEU A 406 0.65 -13.90 -5.90
C LEU A 406 -0.53 -14.81 -6.27
N ILE A 407 -0.32 -15.81 -7.13
CA ILE A 407 -1.35 -16.81 -7.48
C ILE A 407 -1.81 -17.58 -6.23
N ALA A 408 -0.90 -17.98 -5.33
CA ALA A 408 -1.28 -18.60 -4.06
C ALA A 408 -2.22 -17.71 -3.25
N ASN A 409 -1.94 -16.40 -3.18
CA ASN A 409 -2.79 -15.43 -2.50
C ASN A 409 -4.15 -15.25 -3.21
N LEU A 410 -4.17 -15.15 -4.55
CA LEU A 410 -5.40 -15.03 -5.33
C LEU A 410 -6.34 -16.21 -5.10
N LEU A 411 -5.82 -17.43 -5.19
CA LEU A 411 -6.58 -18.66 -4.99
C LEU A 411 -7.14 -18.80 -3.57
N THR A 412 -6.43 -18.28 -2.57
CA THR A 412 -6.85 -18.43 -1.17
C THR A 412 -7.84 -17.37 -0.72
N LYS A 413 -7.74 -16.15 -1.27
CA LYS A 413 -8.49 -14.98 -0.79
C LYS A 413 -9.73 -14.67 -1.61
N TYR A 414 -9.75 -15.05 -2.90
CA TYR A 414 -10.83 -14.63 -3.81
C TYR A 414 -11.44 -15.81 -4.55
N ASP A 415 -12.74 -15.69 -4.86
CA ASP A 415 -13.40 -16.61 -5.78
C ASP A 415 -13.24 -16.11 -7.21
N MET A 416 -12.22 -16.61 -7.90
CA MET A 416 -11.86 -16.19 -9.24
C MET A 416 -11.26 -17.33 -10.05
N SER A 417 -11.19 -17.16 -11.35
CA SER A 417 -10.46 -18.07 -12.25
C SER A 417 -9.05 -17.52 -12.50
N VAL A 418 -8.03 -18.36 -12.28
CA VAL A 418 -6.64 -18.02 -12.57
C VAL A 418 -6.18 -18.82 -13.78
N VAL A 419 -5.76 -18.15 -14.84
CA VAL A 419 -5.24 -18.75 -16.06
C VAL A 419 -3.82 -18.24 -16.29
N ALA A 420 -2.91 -19.12 -16.69
CA ALA A 420 -1.55 -18.73 -17.03
C ALA A 420 -1.08 -19.37 -18.33
N LEU A 421 -0.46 -18.58 -19.19
CA LEU A 421 0.29 -19.04 -20.36
C LEU A 421 1.75 -19.14 -19.95
N ASP A 422 2.23 -20.37 -19.73
CA ASP A 422 3.54 -20.67 -19.17
C ASP A 422 4.58 -20.95 -20.26
N ARG A 423 5.82 -20.53 -20.00
CA ARG A 423 6.97 -20.84 -20.83
C ARG A 423 8.05 -21.52 -19.95
N MET A 424 8.78 -22.46 -20.57
CA MET A 424 9.88 -23.20 -19.93
C MET A 424 9.47 -23.97 -18.66
N ASN A 425 8.20 -24.34 -18.54
CA ASN A 425 7.62 -25.03 -17.37
C ASN A 425 7.84 -24.30 -16.02
N GLY A 426 7.84 -22.97 -16.04
CA GLY A 426 8.11 -22.14 -14.87
C GLY A 426 7.08 -22.27 -13.74
N LEU A 427 5.85 -22.70 -14.07
CA LEU A 427 4.71 -22.83 -13.15
C LEU A 427 4.29 -24.28 -12.89
N GLU A 428 5.01 -25.29 -13.43
CA GLU A 428 4.62 -26.71 -13.37
C GLU A 428 4.48 -27.22 -11.93
N ILE A 429 5.50 -27.04 -11.08
CA ILE A 429 5.51 -27.52 -9.70
C ILE A 429 4.39 -26.84 -8.88
N MET A 430 4.28 -25.53 -9.00
CA MET A 430 3.26 -24.74 -8.30
C MET A 430 1.85 -25.23 -8.66
N THR A 431 1.59 -25.46 -9.96
CA THR A 431 0.28 -25.91 -10.43
C THR A 431 -0.08 -27.28 -9.87
N ASP A 432 0.87 -28.21 -9.81
CA ASP A 432 0.66 -29.53 -9.21
C ASP A 432 0.36 -29.47 -7.71
N PHE A 433 1.12 -28.67 -6.97
CA PHE A 433 0.89 -28.52 -5.54
C PHE A 433 -0.45 -27.81 -5.23
N PHE A 434 -0.87 -26.89 -6.09
CA PHE A 434 -2.13 -26.15 -5.91
C PHE A 434 -3.34 -26.90 -6.49
N GLU A 435 -3.14 -28.14 -6.97
CA GLU A 435 -4.21 -28.97 -7.52
C GLU A 435 -4.88 -28.33 -8.75
N GLY A 436 -4.11 -27.51 -9.48
CA GLY A 436 -4.50 -26.92 -10.74
C GLY A 436 -4.32 -27.87 -11.93
N GLN A 437 -4.85 -27.46 -13.06
CA GLN A 437 -4.67 -28.17 -14.34
C GLN A 437 -3.43 -27.64 -15.06
N TYR A 438 -2.41 -28.48 -15.24
CA TYR A 438 -1.24 -28.16 -16.07
C TYR A 438 -1.38 -28.85 -17.42
N ASN A 439 -1.73 -28.07 -18.44
CA ASN A 439 -2.01 -28.58 -19.79
C ASN A 439 -0.74 -28.46 -20.65
N THR A 440 -0.16 -29.58 -21.02
CA THR A 440 0.98 -29.68 -21.92
C THR A 440 0.55 -30.29 -23.22
N ALA A 441 0.84 -29.66 -24.34
CA ALA A 441 0.61 -30.21 -25.67
C ALA A 441 1.63 -31.32 -25.95
N ASN A 442 1.19 -32.56 -25.83
CA ASN A 442 2.00 -33.75 -26.13
C ASN A 442 1.52 -34.38 -27.44
N THR A 443 2.41 -35.13 -28.09
CA THR A 443 2.07 -35.98 -29.25
C THR A 443 1.02 -37.02 -28.93
N ASP A 444 0.82 -37.33 -27.65
CA ASP A 444 -0.11 -38.36 -27.15
C ASP A 444 -1.56 -37.86 -26.95
N GLY A 445 -1.87 -36.61 -27.37
CA GLY A 445 -3.23 -36.08 -27.40
C GLY A 445 -3.82 -35.66 -26.04
N GLY A 446 -2.96 -35.34 -25.06
CA GLY A 446 -3.38 -34.86 -23.76
C GLY A 446 -3.95 -33.43 -23.78
N PHE A 447 -3.53 -32.57 -24.70
CA PHE A 447 -4.07 -31.25 -24.93
C PHE A 447 -4.85 -31.18 -26.24
N TYR A 448 -6.10 -30.80 -26.17
CA TYR A 448 -6.97 -30.63 -27.34
C TYR A 448 -7.99 -29.55 -27.08
N ILE A 449 -8.28 -28.76 -28.10
CA ILE A 449 -9.27 -27.70 -28.06
C ILE A 449 -10.23 -27.83 -29.22
N ASN A 450 -11.47 -27.45 -28.97
CA ASN A 450 -12.48 -27.37 -30.03
C ASN A 450 -13.20 -26.01 -29.93
N PRO A 451 -12.80 -25.01 -30.72
CA PRO A 451 -13.46 -23.70 -30.71
C PRO A 451 -14.96 -23.76 -31.04
N PHE A 452 -15.39 -24.79 -31.78
CA PHE A 452 -16.79 -25.02 -32.16
C PHE A 452 -17.64 -25.63 -31.02
N SER A 453 -17.03 -26.05 -29.91
CA SER A 453 -17.75 -26.52 -28.72
C SER A 453 -18.32 -25.38 -27.86
N LEU A 454 -17.97 -24.13 -28.14
CA LEU A 454 -18.52 -22.96 -27.47
C LEU A 454 -20.04 -22.86 -27.71
N LYS A 455 -20.72 -22.22 -26.74
CA LYS A 455 -22.16 -21.96 -26.84
C LYS A 455 -22.50 -21.19 -28.12
N ASP A 456 -23.55 -21.61 -28.82
CA ASP A 456 -23.97 -20.99 -30.06
C ASP A 456 -24.59 -19.62 -29.80
N THR A 457 -23.78 -18.59 -29.98
CA THR A 457 -24.14 -17.18 -29.88
C THR A 457 -23.57 -16.41 -31.06
N GLU A 458 -24.15 -15.27 -31.41
CA GLU A 458 -23.62 -14.44 -32.49
C GLU A 458 -22.17 -13.98 -32.23
N GLU A 459 -21.82 -13.72 -30.98
CA GLU A 459 -20.47 -13.36 -30.56
C GLU A 459 -19.46 -14.48 -30.82
N ASN A 460 -19.83 -15.74 -30.51
CA ASN A 460 -19.01 -16.91 -30.76
C ASN A 460 -18.91 -17.26 -32.24
N ARG A 461 -20.00 -17.15 -33.00
CA ARG A 461 -19.98 -17.32 -34.43
C ARG A 461 -19.05 -16.33 -35.12
N GLN A 462 -19.11 -15.07 -34.75
CA GLN A 462 -18.21 -14.01 -35.27
C GLN A 462 -16.74 -14.27 -34.90
N PHE A 463 -16.48 -14.73 -33.67
CA PHE A 463 -15.15 -15.15 -33.25
C PHE A 463 -14.62 -16.28 -34.16
N LEU A 464 -15.42 -17.33 -34.41
CA LEU A 464 -15.03 -18.46 -35.24
C LEU A 464 -14.70 -18.05 -36.69
N VAL A 465 -15.48 -17.12 -37.25
CA VAL A 465 -15.19 -16.55 -38.58
C VAL A 465 -13.81 -15.88 -38.57
N ASN A 466 -13.52 -15.04 -37.57
CA ASN A 466 -12.24 -14.32 -37.45
C ASN A 466 -11.07 -15.29 -37.18
N TRP A 467 -11.30 -16.34 -36.40
CA TRP A 467 -10.32 -17.36 -36.07
C TRP A 467 -9.93 -18.19 -37.31
N ILE A 468 -10.91 -18.59 -38.15
CA ILE A 468 -10.65 -19.27 -39.42
C ILE A 468 -9.96 -18.33 -40.43
N LYS A 469 -10.39 -17.04 -40.51
CA LYS A 469 -9.70 -16.07 -41.36
C LYS A 469 -8.23 -15.93 -41.00
N PHE A 470 -7.92 -15.88 -39.70
CA PHE A 470 -6.53 -15.84 -39.22
C PHE A 470 -5.79 -17.13 -39.64
N MET A 471 -6.43 -18.31 -39.52
CA MET A 471 -5.88 -19.60 -39.95
C MET A 471 -5.57 -19.63 -41.43
N LEU A 472 -6.40 -19.02 -42.25
CA LEU A 472 -6.26 -19.00 -43.72
C LEU A 472 -5.46 -17.80 -44.25
N ASN A 473 -4.99 -16.88 -43.40
CA ASN A 473 -4.35 -15.60 -43.77
C ASN A 473 -5.21 -14.71 -44.68
N ILE A 474 -6.51 -14.67 -44.44
CA ILE A 474 -7.46 -13.86 -45.21
C ILE A 474 -7.42 -12.42 -44.71
N ASP A 475 -7.10 -11.47 -45.62
CA ASP A 475 -7.16 -10.02 -45.30
C ASP A 475 -8.49 -9.44 -45.78
N SER A 476 -9.28 -8.95 -44.84
CA SER A 476 -10.59 -8.32 -45.09
C SER A 476 -10.54 -7.05 -45.98
N ASN A 477 -9.37 -6.52 -46.25
CA ASN A 477 -9.18 -5.34 -47.11
C ASN A 477 -9.03 -5.70 -48.60
N ASN A 478 -8.93 -6.96 -48.94
CA ASN A 478 -8.77 -7.42 -50.32
C ASN A 478 -10.14 -7.92 -50.89
N GLN A 479 -10.49 -7.51 -52.10
CA GLN A 479 -11.79 -7.91 -52.72
C GLN A 479 -11.97 -9.43 -52.94
N GLN A 480 -10.88 -10.16 -53.24
CA GLN A 480 -10.93 -11.63 -53.36
C GLN A 480 -11.15 -12.29 -52.00
N ASP A 481 -10.54 -11.76 -50.96
CA ASP A 481 -10.67 -12.26 -49.59
C ASP A 481 -12.04 -11.97 -48.98
N ASN A 482 -12.75 -10.93 -49.44
CA ASN A 482 -14.11 -10.62 -49.01
C ASN A 482 -15.11 -11.73 -49.41
N LYS A 483 -14.95 -12.34 -50.60
CA LYS A 483 -15.82 -13.45 -51.00
C LYS A 483 -15.54 -14.70 -50.13
N ALA A 484 -14.28 -15.03 -49.90
CA ALA A 484 -13.88 -16.12 -49.03
C ALA A 484 -14.41 -15.92 -47.59
N SER A 485 -14.34 -14.69 -47.10
CA SER A 485 -14.87 -14.31 -45.80
C SER A 485 -16.39 -14.54 -45.68
N GLN A 486 -17.16 -14.19 -46.72
CA GLN A 486 -18.61 -14.41 -46.73
C GLN A 486 -18.94 -15.91 -46.83
N SER A 487 -18.18 -16.67 -47.60
CA SER A 487 -18.35 -18.14 -47.69
C SER A 487 -18.10 -18.80 -46.33
N ILE A 488 -17.06 -18.42 -45.63
CA ILE A 488 -16.74 -18.94 -44.29
C ILE A 488 -17.88 -18.62 -43.29
N ASP A 489 -18.36 -17.37 -43.25
CA ASP A 489 -19.49 -16.99 -42.40
C ASP A 489 -20.73 -17.82 -42.71
N LYS A 490 -21.06 -17.97 -43.99
CA LYS A 490 -22.19 -18.79 -44.44
C LYS A 490 -22.04 -20.23 -44.01
N VAL A 491 -20.87 -20.86 -44.26
CA VAL A 491 -20.63 -22.26 -43.91
C VAL A 491 -20.75 -22.50 -42.41
N ILE A 492 -20.21 -21.61 -41.59
CA ILE A 492 -20.34 -21.71 -40.13
C ILE A 492 -21.81 -21.65 -39.72
N ARG A 493 -22.57 -20.68 -40.23
CA ARG A 493 -24.01 -20.51 -39.92
C ARG A 493 -24.82 -21.71 -40.39
N ASP A 494 -24.61 -22.16 -41.61
CA ASP A 494 -25.32 -23.31 -42.18
C ASP A 494 -24.98 -24.60 -41.42
N THR A 495 -23.72 -24.82 -41.03
CA THR A 495 -23.30 -25.99 -40.25
C THR A 495 -23.99 -25.98 -38.86
N TYR A 496 -24.02 -24.87 -38.16
CA TYR A 496 -24.71 -24.77 -36.86
C TYR A 496 -26.22 -24.96 -37.00
N ASN A 497 -26.83 -24.40 -38.04
CA ASN A 497 -28.27 -24.56 -38.30
C ASN A 497 -28.63 -26.00 -38.67
N TYR A 498 -27.77 -26.67 -39.46
CA TYR A 498 -27.97 -28.08 -39.88
C TYR A 498 -27.82 -29.07 -38.73
N MET A 499 -26.79 -28.89 -37.90
CA MET A 499 -26.48 -29.79 -36.76
C MET A 499 -27.49 -29.67 -35.62
N GLY A 500 -28.20 -28.55 -35.49
CA GLY A 500 -29.25 -28.34 -34.49
C GLY A 500 -28.80 -28.74 -33.06
N GLU A 501 -29.48 -29.78 -32.50
CA GLU A 501 -29.14 -30.31 -31.16
C GLU A 501 -27.83 -31.10 -31.12
N GLN A 502 -27.27 -31.52 -32.27
CA GLN A 502 -26.01 -32.27 -32.35
C GLN A 502 -24.77 -31.38 -32.45
N LYS A 503 -24.82 -30.19 -31.90
CA LYS A 503 -23.72 -29.17 -31.92
C LYS A 503 -22.40 -29.70 -31.40
N ASN A 504 -22.41 -30.69 -30.49
CA ASN A 504 -21.21 -31.31 -29.94
C ASN A 504 -20.41 -32.19 -30.95
N GLN A 505 -20.91 -32.30 -32.15
CA GLN A 505 -20.23 -33.05 -33.24
C GLN A 505 -19.58 -32.12 -34.27
N ILE A 506 -19.53 -30.81 -34.03
CA ILE A 506 -18.87 -29.88 -34.94
C ILE A 506 -17.41 -29.74 -34.52
N ASN A 507 -16.52 -29.91 -35.47
CA ASN A 507 -15.09 -29.60 -35.35
C ASN A 507 -14.56 -29.00 -36.67
N LEU A 508 -13.26 -28.71 -36.73
CA LEU A 508 -12.65 -28.07 -37.88
C LEU A 508 -12.79 -28.93 -39.18
N LEU A 509 -12.75 -30.26 -39.04
CA LEU A 509 -12.91 -31.17 -40.19
C LEU A 509 -14.34 -31.13 -40.75
N GLU A 510 -15.35 -31.02 -39.91
CA GLU A 510 -16.74 -30.88 -40.35
C GLU A 510 -16.97 -29.54 -41.09
N ILE A 511 -16.39 -28.46 -40.61
CA ILE A 511 -16.42 -27.15 -41.30
C ILE A 511 -15.72 -27.29 -42.69
N ALA A 512 -14.58 -27.94 -42.74
CA ALA A 512 -13.85 -28.15 -44.01
C ALA A 512 -14.66 -28.96 -45.04
N LYS A 513 -15.43 -29.96 -44.59
CA LYS A 513 -16.30 -30.76 -45.49
C LYS A 513 -17.42 -29.93 -46.12
N ASN A 514 -17.91 -28.90 -45.44
CA ASN A 514 -19.03 -28.09 -45.88
C ASN A 514 -18.60 -26.90 -46.75
N LEU A 515 -17.30 -26.63 -46.90
CA LEU A 515 -16.77 -25.66 -47.86
C LEU A 515 -16.87 -26.24 -49.26
N GLY A 516 -17.39 -25.46 -50.21
CA GLY A 516 -17.63 -25.92 -51.58
C GLY A 516 -16.36 -26.14 -52.38
N SER A 517 -16.49 -26.82 -53.57
CA SER A 517 -15.37 -27.09 -54.46
C SER A 517 -14.71 -25.84 -55.06
N SER A 518 -15.38 -24.70 -55.05
CA SER A 518 -14.79 -23.43 -55.49
C SER A 518 -13.74 -22.84 -54.54
N GLU A 519 -13.54 -23.45 -53.36
CA GLU A 519 -12.60 -23.03 -52.32
C GLU A 519 -11.66 -24.15 -51.89
N GLN A 520 -11.21 -24.92 -52.92
CA GLN A 520 -10.45 -26.14 -52.74
C GLN A 520 -9.15 -25.94 -51.92
N ASP A 521 -8.43 -24.84 -52.16
CA ASP A 521 -7.20 -24.50 -51.41
C ASP A 521 -7.44 -24.26 -49.92
N PHE A 522 -8.52 -23.55 -49.56
CA PHE A 522 -8.88 -23.32 -48.18
C PHE A 522 -9.34 -24.60 -47.48
N ASN A 523 -10.06 -25.46 -48.21
CA ASN A 523 -10.52 -26.73 -47.70
C ASN A 523 -9.35 -27.68 -47.36
N GLU A 524 -8.32 -27.74 -48.20
CA GLU A 524 -7.12 -28.55 -47.96
C GLU A 524 -6.35 -28.04 -46.71
N ILE A 525 -6.21 -26.71 -46.56
CA ILE A 525 -5.57 -26.11 -45.37
C ILE A 525 -6.37 -26.45 -44.12
N LEU A 526 -7.69 -26.29 -44.13
CA LEU A 526 -8.54 -26.60 -42.98
C LEU A 526 -8.51 -28.07 -42.61
N LYS A 527 -8.52 -29.01 -43.60
CA LYS A 527 -8.34 -30.43 -43.34
C LYS A 527 -7.00 -30.74 -42.71
N SER A 528 -5.91 -30.21 -43.28
CA SER A 528 -4.56 -30.38 -42.72
C SER A 528 -4.45 -29.88 -41.28
N GLN A 529 -5.06 -28.72 -40.94
CA GLN A 529 -5.10 -28.21 -39.57
C GLN A 529 -6.02 -29.05 -38.68
N GLY A 530 -7.19 -29.49 -39.18
CA GLY A 530 -8.15 -30.31 -38.44
C GLY A 530 -7.63 -31.72 -38.11
N GLU A 531 -6.69 -32.26 -38.91
CA GLU A 531 -6.01 -33.49 -38.60
C GLU A 531 -4.95 -33.39 -37.52
N LYS A 532 -4.52 -32.18 -37.20
CA LYS A 532 -3.61 -31.95 -36.04
C LYS A 532 -4.26 -32.45 -34.77
N VAL A 533 -3.47 -33.07 -33.94
CA VAL A 533 -3.88 -33.64 -32.64
C VAL A 533 -4.66 -32.66 -31.77
N TYR A 534 -4.35 -31.37 -31.88
CA TYR A 534 -4.95 -30.31 -31.08
C TYR A 534 -6.40 -29.96 -31.44
N PHE A 535 -6.82 -30.16 -32.71
CA PHE A 535 -8.14 -29.77 -33.23
C PHE A 535 -9.02 -30.93 -33.61
N LYS A 536 -8.51 -32.15 -33.49
CA LYS A 536 -9.16 -33.36 -34.00
C LYS A 536 -10.38 -33.78 -33.19
N LYS A 537 -10.40 -33.51 -31.88
CA LYS A 537 -11.48 -33.97 -31.00
C LYS A 537 -12.69 -33.04 -31.06
N PHE A 538 -13.88 -33.60 -30.77
CA PHE A 538 -15.12 -32.84 -30.65
C PHE A 538 -15.29 -32.14 -29.31
N GLN A 539 -14.55 -32.59 -28.29
CA GLN A 539 -14.56 -32.02 -26.95
C GLN A 539 -13.38 -31.07 -26.74
N ASP A 540 -13.51 -30.22 -25.75
CA ASP A 540 -12.47 -29.35 -25.27
C ASP A 540 -11.95 -29.85 -23.93
N CYS A 541 -10.63 -29.87 -23.74
CA CYS A 541 -10.03 -30.25 -22.46
C CYS A 541 -10.02 -29.11 -21.43
N LEU A 542 -10.34 -27.90 -21.85
CA LEU A 542 -10.29 -26.70 -20.98
C LEU A 542 -11.67 -26.33 -20.49
N ASP A 543 -11.77 -26.05 -19.18
CA ASP A 543 -12.96 -25.54 -18.54
C ASP A 543 -12.50 -24.60 -17.39
N PHE A 544 -12.46 -23.30 -17.67
CA PHE A 544 -12.00 -22.30 -16.70
C PHE A 544 -13.02 -22.00 -15.59
N SER A 545 -14.27 -22.45 -15.77
CA SER A 545 -15.32 -22.30 -14.76
C SER A 545 -15.16 -23.31 -13.63
N LYS A 546 -14.73 -24.55 -13.95
CA LYS A 546 -14.57 -25.63 -12.97
C LYS A 546 -13.20 -25.64 -12.29
N SER A 547 -12.13 -25.31 -13.03
CA SER A 547 -10.78 -25.29 -12.45
C SER A 547 -10.42 -23.88 -11.96
N PRO A 548 -10.11 -23.71 -10.66
CA PRO A 548 -9.68 -22.40 -10.14
C PRO A 548 -8.31 -21.96 -10.67
N LEU A 549 -7.47 -22.94 -11.13
CA LEU A 549 -6.15 -22.69 -11.70
C LEU A 549 -5.95 -23.55 -12.96
N SER A 550 -5.77 -22.89 -14.09
CA SER A 550 -5.47 -23.56 -15.36
C SER A 550 -4.20 -22.96 -15.96
N VAL A 551 -3.18 -23.77 -16.11
CA VAL A 551 -1.89 -23.38 -16.72
C VAL A 551 -1.72 -24.12 -18.03
N ILE A 552 -1.39 -23.37 -19.08
CA ILE A 552 -1.18 -23.90 -20.43
C ILE A 552 0.29 -23.70 -20.80
N ASN A 553 1.02 -24.80 -21.02
CA ASN A 553 2.38 -24.76 -21.51
C ASN A 553 2.39 -24.41 -22.99
N MET A 554 2.99 -23.29 -23.36
CA MET A 554 3.04 -22.76 -24.72
C MET A 554 4.34 -23.12 -25.46
N ASP A 555 5.26 -23.86 -24.85
CA ASP A 555 6.58 -24.19 -25.46
C ASP A 555 6.47 -24.95 -26.77
N VAL A 556 5.54 -25.90 -26.84
CA VAL A 556 5.32 -26.71 -28.05
C VAL A 556 4.89 -25.85 -29.25
N PHE A 557 4.20 -24.75 -28.99
CA PHE A 557 3.70 -23.83 -30.02
C PHE A 557 4.70 -22.73 -30.38
N ALA A 558 5.80 -22.57 -29.63
CA ALA A 558 6.76 -21.45 -29.77
C ALA A 558 7.41 -21.41 -31.16
N ASN A 559 7.62 -22.54 -31.79
CA ASN A 559 8.23 -22.65 -33.12
C ASN A 559 7.23 -22.37 -34.28
N ASP A 560 5.92 -22.49 -34.02
CA ASP A 560 4.86 -22.15 -34.96
C ASP A 560 4.07 -20.95 -34.45
N LYS A 561 4.53 -19.73 -34.77
CA LYS A 561 3.91 -18.49 -34.37
C LYS A 561 2.44 -18.36 -34.74
N LYS A 562 2.04 -19.01 -35.85
CA LYS A 562 0.64 -19.00 -36.30
C LYS A 562 -0.23 -19.88 -35.42
N LEU A 563 0.22 -21.10 -35.14
CA LEU A 563 -0.47 -22.02 -34.25
C LEU A 563 -0.56 -21.47 -32.83
N MET A 564 0.53 -20.88 -32.32
CA MET A 564 0.55 -20.19 -31.06
C MET A 564 -0.50 -19.06 -30.98
N GLY A 565 -0.59 -18.26 -32.06
CA GLY A 565 -1.61 -17.23 -32.19
C GLY A 565 -3.04 -17.79 -32.17
N LEU A 566 -3.33 -18.83 -32.92
CA LEU A 566 -4.64 -19.49 -32.99
C LEU A 566 -5.08 -20.00 -31.61
N ILE A 567 -4.18 -20.67 -30.89
CA ILE A 567 -4.46 -21.20 -29.56
C ILE A 567 -4.69 -20.06 -28.57
N ALA A 568 -3.80 -19.05 -28.55
CA ALA A 568 -3.94 -17.93 -27.66
C ALA A 568 -5.25 -17.14 -27.92
N MET A 569 -5.61 -16.89 -29.19
CA MET A 569 -6.89 -16.23 -29.53
C MET A 569 -8.08 -17.01 -28.95
N TYR A 570 -8.07 -18.31 -29.06
CA TYR A 570 -9.13 -19.15 -28.50
C TYR A 570 -9.17 -19.10 -26.98
N LEU A 571 -8.01 -19.21 -26.32
CA LEU A 571 -7.90 -19.15 -24.84
C LEU A 571 -8.42 -17.82 -24.29
N PHE A 572 -8.04 -16.71 -24.92
CA PHE A 572 -8.55 -15.39 -24.54
C PHE A 572 -10.07 -15.31 -24.71
N HIS A 573 -10.57 -15.70 -25.89
CA HIS A 573 -12.00 -15.62 -26.15
C HIS A 573 -12.81 -16.48 -25.17
N LYS A 574 -12.41 -17.74 -24.98
CA LYS A 574 -13.06 -18.66 -24.05
C LYS A 574 -13.06 -18.14 -22.62
N LEU A 575 -11.92 -17.65 -22.14
CA LEU A 575 -11.81 -17.10 -20.79
C LEU A 575 -12.76 -15.91 -20.59
N PHE A 576 -12.79 -14.98 -21.53
CA PHE A 576 -13.67 -13.81 -21.47
C PHE A 576 -15.15 -14.20 -21.53
N PHE A 577 -15.48 -15.16 -22.41
CA PHE A 577 -16.85 -15.65 -22.54
C PHE A 577 -17.33 -16.32 -21.24
N GLU A 578 -16.54 -17.25 -20.68
CA GLU A 578 -16.91 -17.93 -19.43
C GLU A 578 -16.95 -16.96 -18.23
N ALA A 579 -16.04 -16.02 -18.14
CA ALA A 579 -16.04 -15.00 -17.09
C ALA A 579 -17.30 -14.15 -17.14
N LYS A 580 -17.76 -13.75 -18.33
CA LYS A 580 -18.99 -12.98 -18.55
C LYS A 580 -20.23 -13.82 -18.24
N GLU A 581 -20.28 -15.07 -18.71
CA GLU A 581 -21.43 -15.97 -18.50
C GLU A 581 -21.64 -16.29 -17.02
N HIS A 582 -20.56 -16.55 -16.29
CA HIS A 582 -20.61 -16.90 -14.85
C HIS A 582 -20.46 -15.69 -13.91
N ASN A 583 -20.31 -14.47 -14.45
CA ASN A 583 -20.02 -13.25 -13.68
C ASN A 583 -18.89 -13.45 -12.67
N LYS A 584 -17.83 -14.15 -13.09
CA LYS A 584 -16.70 -14.53 -12.24
C LYS A 584 -15.46 -13.74 -12.64
N PRO A 585 -14.77 -13.04 -11.69
CA PRO A 585 -13.54 -12.35 -12.00
C PRO A 585 -12.43 -13.33 -12.41
N PHE A 586 -11.46 -12.85 -13.19
CA PHE A 586 -10.32 -13.66 -13.60
C PHE A 586 -9.00 -12.92 -13.54
N PHE A 587 -7.93 -13.68 -13.39
CA PHE A 587 -6.56 -13.24 -13.52
C PHE A 587 -5.87 -14.06 -14.62
N LEU A 588 -5.36 -13.37 -15.65
CA LEU A 588 -4.61 -13.98 -16.75
C LEU A 588 -3.14 -13.55 -16.68
N PHE A 589 -2.27 -14.51 -16.47
CA PHE A 589 -0.82 -14.30 -16.53
C PHE A 589 -0.26 -14.76 -17.88
N ILE A 590 0.58 -13.95 -18.51
CA ILE A 590 1.24 -14.25 -19.77
C ILE A 590 2.75 -14.14 -19.55
N ASP A 591 3.41 -15.30 -19.53
CA ASP A 591 4.86 -15.36 -19.45
C ASP A 591 5.48 -15.12 -20.84
N GLU A 592 6.68 -14.50 -20.86
CA GLU A 592 7.41 -14.15 -22.11
C GLU A 592 6.49 -13.47 -23.14
N THR A 593 5.78 -12.44 -22.74
CA THR A 593 4.74 -11.74 -23.53
C THR A 593 5.27 -11.22 -24.88
N LYS A 594 6.58 -11.03 -25.02
CA LYS A 594 7.24 -10.63 -26.29
C LYS A 594 6.78 -11.51 -27.47
N ASP A 595 6.73 -12.82 -27.27
CA ASP A 595 6.43 -13.77 -28.34
C ASP A 595 5.03 -13.57 -28.94
N TYR A 596 4.11 -13.03 -28.13
CA TYR A 596 2.73 -12.76 -28.55
C TYR A 596 2.59 -11.37 -29.19
N ILE A 597 3.17 -10.33 -28.58
CA ILE A 597 2.98 -8.95 -29.04
C ILE A 597 3.72 -8.65 -30.35
N MET A 598 4.76 -9.41 -30.70
CA MET A 598 5.46 -9.26 -31.98
C MET A 598 4.61 -9.66 -33.20
N ASN A 599 3.54 -10.42 -32.99
CA ASN A 599 2.56 -10.70 -34.03
C ASN A 599 1.51 -9.57 -34.05
N PRO A 600 1.32 -8.85 -35.18
CA PRO A 600 0.41 -7.69 -35.24
C PRO A 600 -1.04 -8.03 -34.89
N ILE A 601 -1.51 -9.24 -35.25
CA ILE A 601 -2.87 -9.68 -34.98
C ILE A 601 -3.02 -9.97 -33.47
N MET A 602 -2.06 -10.68 -32.88
CA MET A 602 -2.04 -10.94 -31.44
C MET A 602 -1.90 -9.67 -30.61
N PHE A 603 -1.10 -8.72 -31.06
CA PHE A 603 -1.02 -7.40 -30.44
C PHE A 603 -2.39 -6.73 -30.36
N THR A 604 -3.13 -6.76 -31.49
CA THR A 604 -4.49 -6.18 -31.53
C THR A 604 -5.44 -6.91 -30.59
N TYR A 605 -5.34 -8.27 -30.52
CA TYR A 605 -6.12 -9.05 -29.58
C TYR A 605 -5.81 -8.73 -28.13
N ILE A 606 -4.53 -8.62 -27.75
CA ILE A 606 -4.12 -8.25 -26.39
C ILE A 606 -4.58 -6.82 -26.05
N ALA A 607 -4.42 -5.86 -26.98
CA ALA A 607 -4.88 -4.49 -26.79
C ALA A 607 -6.41 -4.42 -26.54
N ASN A 608 -7.19 -5.18 -27.32
CA ASN A 608 -8.63 -5.29 -27.14
C ASN A 608 -8.98 -6.01 -25.82
N ALA A 609 -8.23 -7.05 -25.47
CA ALA A 609 -8.39 -7.80 -24.23
C ALA A 609 -8.20 -6.90 -23.00
N LEU A 610 -7.18 -6.03 -23.00
CA LEU A 610 -6.98 -5.04 -21.93
C LEU A 610 -8.20 -4.12 -21.74
N THR A 611 -8.84 -3.71 -22.84
CA THR A 611 -10.04 -2.85 -22.76
C THR A 611 -11.28 -3.63 -22.30
N GLN A 612 -11.46 -4.87 -22.76
CA GLN A 612 -12.63 -5.69 -22.45
C GLN A 612 -12.58 -6.28 -21.03
N ALA A 613 -11.43 -6.81 -20.61
CA ALA A 613 -11.25 -7.42 -19.30
C ALA A 613 -11.63 -6.47 -18.15
N ARG A 614 -11.34 -5.18 -18.29
CA ARG A 614 -11.75 -4.15 -17.34
C ARG A 614 -13.25 -4.16 -17.05
N LYS A 615 -14.09 -4.39 -18.08
CA LYS A 615 -15.56 -4.38 -17.96
C LYS A 615 -16.15 -5.58 -17.22
N ILE A 616 -15.37 -6.67 -17.12
CA ILE A 616 -15.78 -7.95 -16.49
C ILE A 616 -14.91 -8.28 -15.27
N ASN A 617 -14.32 -7.27 -14.65
CA ASN A 617 -13.48 -7.39 -13.46
C ASN A 617 -12.30 -8.37 -13.63
N GLY A 618 -11.75 -8.43 -14.85
CA GLY A 618 -10.59 -9.25 -15.20
C GLY A 618 -9.29 -8.44 -15.19
N THR A 619 -8.18 -9.11 -14.89
CA THR A 619 -6.84 -8.53 -14.89
C THR A 619 -5.89 -9.36 -15.73
N LEU A 620 -5.13 -8.68 -16.59
CA LEU A 620 -4.02 -9.26 -17.35
C LEU A 620 -2.70 -8.83 -16.69
N CYS A 621 -1.82 -9.81 -16.49
CA CYS A 621 -0.46 -9.59 -15.99
C CYS A 621 0.54 -10.12 -17.02
N MET A 622 1.35 -9.23 -17.57
CA MET A 622 2.27 -9.49 -18.67
C MET A 622 3.72 -9.44 -18.20
N ALA A 623 4.50 -10.50 -18.42
CA ALA A 623 5.91 -10.56 -18.05
C ALA A 623 6.84 -10.34 -19.23
N PHE A 624 7.85 -9.48 -19.02
CA PHE A 624 8.91 -9.17 -19.97
C PHE A 624 10.28 -9.31 -19.28
N GLN A 625 11.29 -9.67 -20.07
CA GLN A 625 12.66 -9.69 -19.55
C GLN A 625 13.29 -8.29 -19.53
N LYS A 626 13.02 -7.48 -20.56
CA LYS A 626 13.53 -6.13 -20.73
C LYS A 626 12.48 -5.25 -21.39
N ILE A 627 12.54 -3.96 -21.08
CA ILE A 627 11.66 -2.95 -21.73
C ILE A 627 11.94 -2.81 -23.23
N SER A 628 13.17 -3.07 -23.69
CA SER A 628 13.53 -3.06 -25.10
C SER A 628 12.63 -3.96 -25.94
N GLN A 629 12.13 -5.08 -25.37
CA GLN A 629 11.17 -5.97 -26.03
C GLN A 629 9.83 -5.29 -26.34
N VAL A 630 9.41 -4.35 -25.52
CA VAL A 630 8.21 -3.53 -25.75
C VAL A 630 8.51 -2.41 -26.75
N LYS A 631 9.70 -1.81 -26.68
CA LYS A 631 10.16 -0.76 -27.58
C LYS A 631 10.26 -1.25 -29.05
N GLU A 632 10.56 -2.55 -29.29
CA GLU A 632 10.57 -3.17 -30.63
C GLU A 632 9.20 -3.07 -31.36
N LEU A 633 8.09 -2.86 -30.68
CA LEU A 633 6.76 -2.59 -31.27
C LEU A 633 6.67 -1.22 -31.98
N GLY A 634 7.61 -0.31 -31.69
CA GLY A 634 7.52 1.11 -31.97
C GLY A 634 6.96 1.90 -30.80
N ILE A 635 7.46 3.12 -30.64
CA ILE A 635 7.20 3.99 -29.47
C ILE A 635 5.69 4.24 -29.23
N ASP A 636 4.93 4.50 -30.30
CA ASP A 636 3.49 4.79 -30.19
C ASP A 636 2.70 3.60 -29.66
N LYS A 637 2.98 2.39 -30.17
CA LYS A 637 2.34 1.17 -29.69
C LYS A 637 2.77 0.84 -28.26
N ALA A 638 4.03 1.05 -27.91
CA ALA A 638 4.56 0.86 -26.57
C ALA A 638 3.85 1.79 -25.56
N LYS A 639 3.72 3.09 -25.88
CA LYS A 639 2.98 4.06 -25.07
C LYS A 639 1.51 3.71 -24.94
N SER A 640 0.88 3.27 -26.04
CA SER A 640 -0.51 2.82 -26.00
C SER A 640 -0.71 1.59 -25.11
N LEU A 641 0.22 0.63 -25.15
CA LEU A 641 0.18 -0.56 -24.29
C LEU A 641 0.31 -0.17 -22.80
N ILE A 642 1.33 0.64 -22.48
CA ILE A 642 1.61 1.08 -21.10
C ILE A 642 0.49 1.97 -20.56
N GLY A 643 -0.09 2.85 -21.40
CA GLY A 643 -1.22 3.70 -20.99
C GLY A 643 -2.50 2.94 -20.62
N ASN A 644 -2.63 1.66 -21.02
CA ASN A 644 -3.74 0.79 -20.61
C ASN A 644 -3.46 0.03 -19.31
N LEU A 645 -2.29 0.19 -18.70
CA LEU A 645 -1.93 -0.49 -17.45
C LEU A 645 -2.32 0.32 -16.22
N SER A 646 -2.57 -0.36 -15.12
CA SER A 646 -2.67 0.24 -13.79
C SER A 646 -1.29 0.49 -13.21
N GLN A 647 -0.38 -0.47 -13.38
CA GLN A 647 0.94 -0.43 -12.77
C GLN A 647 1.98 -1.22 -13.57
N VAL A 648 3.23 -0.86 -13.35
CA VAL A 648 4.41 -1.58 -13.82
C VAL A 648 5.27 -1.97 -12.63
N ILE A 649 5.62 -3.25 -12.52
CA ILE A 649 6.54 -3.79 -11.51
C ILE A 649 7.90 -3.94 -12.15
N ILE A 650 8.89 -3.19 -11.65
CA ILE A 650 10.20 -3.07 -12.28
C ILE A 650 11.27 -3.59 -11.31
N TYR A 651 11.96 -4.63 -11.75
CA TYR A 651 13.16 -5.12 -11.08
C TYR A 651 14.35 -4.17 -11.33
N PRO A 652 15.37 -4.15 -10.47
CA PRO A 652 16.55 -3.32 -10.69
C PRO A 652 17.10 -3.47 -12.12
N THR A 653 17.25 -2.35 -12.79
CA THR A 653 17.73 -2.26 -14.19
C THR A 653 18.39 -0.92 -14.44
N LYS A 654 19.23 -0.86 -15.46
CA LYS A 654 19.83 0.39 -15.96
C LYS A 654 19.12 0.95 -17.19
N ASP A 655 18.11 0.24 -17.71
CA ASP A 655 17.39 0.59 -18.93
C ASP A 655 16.29 1.66 -18.67
N THR A 656 16.56 2.65 -17.80
CA THR A 656 15.57 3.65 -17.33
C THR A 656 15.16 4.64 -18.43
N ASP A 657 16.08 5.00 -19.34
CA ASP A 657 15.77 5.89 -20.44
C ASP A 657 14.75 5.26 -21.40
N GLU A 658 14.89 3.95 -21.67
CA GLU A 658 13.94 3.22 -22.51
C GLU A 658 12.57 3.09 -21.82
N LEU A 659 12.52 2.93 -20.49
CA LEU A 659 11.28 2.95 -19.72
C LEU A 659 10.53 4.28 -19.91
N ILE A 660 11.23 5.40 -19.80
CA ILE A 660 10.67 6.76 -19.98
C ILE A 660 10.20 6.95 -21.42
N GLU A 661 10.99 6.56 -22.41
CA GLU A 661 10.62 6.64 -23.83
C GLU A 661 9.35 5.85 -24.13
N CYS A 662 9.19 4.68 -23.52
CA CYS A 662 8.00 3.84 -23.68
C CYS A 662 6.78 4.36 -22.90
N GLY A 663 6.92 5.40 -22.06
CA GLY A 663 5.81 6.04 -21.37
C GLY A 663 5.65 5.70 -19.89
N VAL A 664 6.68 5.11 -19.24
CA VAL A 664 6.72 4.93 -17.79
C VAL A 664 7.29 6.18 -17.14
N PRO A 665 6.51 6.98 -16.38
CA PRO A 665 7.02 8.20 -15.76
C PRO A 665 7.90 7.84 -14.56
N LEU A 666 9.19 8.13 -14.61
CA LEU A 666 10.14 7.89 -13.51
C LEU A 666 10.70 9.20 -12.96
N SER A 667 10.78 9.31 -11.65
CA SER A 667 11.49 10.37 -10.92
C SER A 667 12.96 10.01 -10.70
N ASP A 668 13.80 11.01 -10.38
CA ASP A 668 15.23 10.80 -10.10
C ASP A 668 15.46 9.79 -8.95
N SER A 669 14.60 9.80 -7.93
CA SER A 669 14.68 8.85 -6.81
C SER A 669 14.39 7.41 -7.25
N GLU A 670 13.44 7.22 -8.16
CA GLU A 670 13.11 5.91 -8.73
C GLU A 670 14.22 5.40 -9.66
N ILE A 671 14.79 6.27 -10.48
CA ILE A 671 15.95 5.97 -11.32
C ILE A 671 17.14 5.55 -10.46
N ASN A 672 17.45 6.33 -9.42
CA ASN A 672 18.51 6.00 -8.48
C ASN A 672 18.29 4.66 -7.77
N PHE A 673 17.05 4.36 -7.38
CA PHE A 673 16.70 3.06 -6.81
C PHE A 673 16.96 1.93 -7.81
N LEU A 674 16.46 2.03 -9.04
CA LEU A 674 16.61 0.99 -10.06
C LEU A 674 18.08 0.74 -10.43
N HIS A 675 18.91 1.79 -10.47
CA HIS A 675 20.34 1.71 -10.82
C HIS A 675 21.21 1.15 -9.70
N ASN A 676 20.91 1.48 -8.44
CA ASN A 676 21.80 1.22 -7.31
C ASN A 676 21.36 0.02 -6.45
N THR A 677 20.16 -0.51 -6.66
CA THR A 677 19.70 -1.67 -5.90
C THR A 677 20.27 -2.96 -6.50
N ASP A 678 20.91 -3.77 -5.64
CA ASP A 678 21.37 -5.11 -6.04
C ASP A 678 20.15 -6.03 -6.26
N MET A 679 20.16 -6.81 -7.34
CA MET A 679 19.12 -7.80 -7.61
C MET A 679 18.95 -8.85 -6.49
N ARG A 680 20.03 -9.12 -5.72
CA ARG A 680 20.03 -10.03 -4.57
C ARG A 680 19.21 -9.46 -3.40
N ALA A 681 19.02 -8.15 -3.33
CA ALA A 681 18.20 -7.50 -2.31
C ALA A 681 16.72 -7.86 -2.42
N ARG A 682 16.30 -8.46 -3.56
CA ARG A 682 14.92 -8.84 -3.81
C ARG A 682 13.93 -7.71 -3.56
N GLN A 683 14.28 -6.52 -4.04
CA GLN A 683 13.45 -5.31 -3.99
C GLN A 683 13.02 -4.93 -5.40
N VAL A 684 11.80 -4.44 -5.54
CA VAL A 684 11.24 -3.98 -6.81
C VAL A 684 10.53 -2.66 -6.65
N LEU A 685 10.48 -1.90 -7.72
CA LEU A 685 9.65 -0.71 -7.85
C LEU A 685 8.26 -1.12 -8.35
N VAL A 686 7.22 -0.77 -7.62
CA VAL A 686 5.83 -0.83 -8.09
C VAL A 686 5.42 0.58 -8.46
N LYS A 687 5.32 0.84 -9.76
CA LYS A 687 4.94 2.14 -10.32
C LYS A 687 3.50 2.12 -10.77
N ASN A 688 2.64 2.91 -10.14
CA ASN A 688 1.25 3.10 -10.58
C ASN A 688 1.23 4.12 -11.74
N ILE A 689 0.75 3.70 -12.90
CA ILE A 689 0.71 4.53 -14.10
C ILE A 689 -0.43 5.56 -14.04
N VAL A 690 -1.54 5.20 -13.39
CA VAL A 690 -2.74 6.05 -13.32
C VAL A 690 -2.55 7.22 -12.36
N THR A 691 -1.97 6.96 -11.18
CA THR A 691 -1.80 7.96 -10.11
C THR A 691 -0.39 8.53 -10.04
N ASN A 692 0.54 8.01 -10.83
CA ASN A 692 1.98 8.28 -10.78
C ASN A 692 2.64 7.98 -9.42
N ALA A 693 1.94 7.31 -8.51
CA ALA A 693 2.47 6.90 -7.22
C ALA A 693 3.42 5.71 -7.35
N SER A 694 4.36 5.58 -6.43
CA SER A 694 5.34 4.48 -6.43
C SER A 694 5.57 3.91 -5.03
N ALA A 695 5.90 2.62 -4.99
CA ALA A 695 6.32 1.93 -3.78
C ALA A 695 7.54 1.05 -4.07
N PHE A 696 8.52 1.08 -3.16
CA PHE A 696 9.69 0.21 -3.20
C PHE A 696 9.44 -0.96 -2.24
N ILE A 697 9.13 -2.14 -2.77
CA ILE A 697 8.72 -3.29 -1.96
C ILE A 697 9.79 -4.39 -1.94
N GLU A 698 9.90 -5.05 -0.79
CA GLU A 698 10.73 -6.23 -0.59
C GLU A 698 9.94 -7.50 -0.93
N ILE A 699 10.42 -8.28 -1.89
CA ILE A 699 9.84 -9.54 -2.35
C ILE A 699 10.70 -10.75 -1.95
N ASP A 700 11.55 -10.63 -0.93
CA ASP A 700 12.30 -11.77 -0.41
C ASP A 700 11.37 -12.71 0.37
N LEU A 701 11.09 -13.85 -0.22
CA LEU A 701 10.20 -14.89 0.31
C LEU A 701 10.97 -16.00 1.03
N LYS A 702 12.31 -16.08 0.86
CA LYS A 702 13.12 -17.21 1.33
C LYS A 702 13.02 -17.38 2.84
N LYS A 703 13.19 -16.29 3.58
CA LYS A 703 13.18 -16.31 5.04
C LYS A 703 11.80 -16.68 5.61
N ASP A 704 10.75 -16.25 4.94
CA ASP A 704 9.38 -16.42 5.44
C ASP A 704 8.79 -17.79 5.07
N LEU A 705 9.15 -18.35 3.90
CA LEU A 705 8.59 -19.58 3.37
C LEU A 705 9.45 -20.81 3.61
N GLN A 706 10.76 -20.67 3.79
CA GLN A 706 11.68 -21.78 3.99
C GLN A 706 11.52 -22.87 2.89
N GLU A 707 11.31 -24.13 3.27
CA GLU A 707 11.11 -25.24 2.34
C GLU A 707 9.89 -25.07 1.40
N LEU A 708 8.89 -24.30 1.80
CA LEU A 708 7.72 -24.02 0.94
C LEU A 708 8.08 -23.17 -0.28
N LEU A 709 9.20 -22.46 -0.27
CA LEU A 709 9.67 -21.68 -1.42
C LEU A 709 9.91 -22.59 -2.65
N TYR A 710 10.32 -23.84 -2.44
CA TYR A 710 10.58 -24.77 -3.53
C TYR A 710 9.31 -25.23 -4.30
N ILE A 711 8.12 -24.99 -3.74
CA ILE A 711 6.85 -25.15 -4.47
C ILE A 711 6.71 -24.06 -5.55
N LEU A 712 7.24 -22.87 -5.29
CA LEU A 712 7.14 -21.72 -6.18
C LEU A 712 8.30 -21.63 -7.19
N ASP A 713 9.25 -22.55 -7.13
CA ASP A 713 10.45 -22.59 -7.97
C ASP A 713 10.51 -23.86 -8.82
N SER A 714 10.06 -23.76 -10.06
CA SER A 714 9.99 -24.87 -11.03
C SER A 714 11.26 -25.00 -11.88
N ASN A 715 12.46 -24.88 -11.29
CA ASN A 715 13.69 -25.14 -12.05
C ASN A 715 13.83 -26.61 -12.45
N ALA A 716 14.67 -26.89 -13.46
CA ALA A 716 14.82 -28.23 -14.04
C ALA A 716 15.20 -29.31 -13.00
N SER A 717 16.06 -28.98 -12.03
CA SER A 717 16.47 -29.90 -10.95
C SER A 717 15.30 -30.23 -10.03
N ASN A 718 14.51 -29.23 -9.65
CA ASN A 718 13.35 -29.41 -8.79
C ASN A 718 12.27 -30.26 -9.48
N ARG A 719 11.99 -29.98 -10.76
CA ARG A 719 11.04 -30.77 -11.56
C ARG A 719 11.45 -32.22 -11.71
N LYS A 720 12.74 -32.50 -11.97
CA LYS A 720 13.24 -33.88 -12.06
C LYS A 720 13.00 -34.64 -10.75
N ILE A 721 13.33 -34.06 -9.60
CA ILE A 721 13.10 -34.69 -8.31
C ILE A 721 11.62 -34.98 -8.10
N LEU A 722 10.74 -34.02 -8.39
CA LEU A 722 9.29 -34.20 -8.22
C LEU A 722 8.74 -35.29 -9.13
N ASN A 723 9.17 -35.34 -10.41
CA ASN A 723 8.72 -36.31 -11.36
C ASN A 723 9.22 -37.75 -11.05
N ASP A 724 10.42 -37.88 -10.51
CA ASP A 724 10.95 -39.15 -10.02
C ASP A 724 10.16 -39.66 -8.81
N LEU A 725 9.80 -38.76 -7.88
CA LEU A 725 8.95 -39.11 -6.72
C LEU A 725 7.53 -39.47 -7.11
N LYS A 726 6.92 -38.81 -8.09
CA LYS A 726 5.60 -39.16 -8.62
C LYS A 726 5.54 -40.59 -9.18
N LYS A 727 6.62 -41.06 -9.79
CA LYS A 727 6.70 -42.44 -10.33
C LYS A 727 6.82 -43.49 -9.23
N THR A 728 7.45 -43.15 -8.11
CA THR A 728 7.73 -44.09 -7.01
C THR A 728 6.63 -44.12 -5.94
N ASN A 729 6.05 -42.97 -5.59
CA ASN A 729 5.11 -42.82 -4.45
C ASN A 729 3.98 -41.84 -4.78
N GLN A 730 2.94 -42.29 -5.47
CA GLN A 730 1.85 -41.41 -5.94
C GLN A 730 1.07 -40.68 -4.82
N GLU A 731 0.99 -41.23 -3.61
CA GLU A 731 0.20 -40.64 -2.50
C GLU A 731 0.99 -39.63 -1.66
N THR A 732 2.31 -39.84 -1.48
CA THR A 732 3.12 -39.07 -0.51
C THR A 732 4.19 -38.19 -1.15
N TYR A 733 4.31 -38.19 -2.49
CA TYR A 733 5.38 -37.50 -3.21
C TYR A 733 5.53 -36.01 -2.88
N LYS A 734 4.43 -35.30 -2.60
CA LYS A 734 4.45 -33.88 -2.23
C LYS A 734 5.14 -33.65 -0.88
N GLU A 735 4.84 -34.51 0.09
CA GLU A 735 5.45 -34.41 1.44
C GLU A 735 6.91 -34.87 1.42
N GLU A 736 7.23 -35.92 0.66
CA GLU A 736 8.61 -36.38 0.47
C GLU A 736 9.47 -35.35 -0.24
N TYR A 737 8.92 -34.69 -1.27
CA TYR A 737 9.60 -33.59 -1.96
C TYR A 737 10.02 -32.47 -0.97
N LEU A 738 9.12 -32.02 -0.11
CA LEU A 738 9.41 -31.00 0.88
C LEU A 738 10.41 -31.47 1.93
N LYS A 739 10.38 -32.74 2.36
CA LYS A 739 11.36 -33.33 3.29
C LYS A 739 12.77 -33.35 2.69
N ILE A 740 12.91 -33.69 1.40
CA ILE A 740 14.19 -33.68 0.69
C ILE A 740 14.75 -32.25 0.64
N LYS A 741 13.89 -31.25 0.38
CA LYS A 741 14.30 -29.85 0.30
C LYS A 741 14.69 -29.27 1.65
N SER A 742 13.97 -29.60 2.72
CA SER A 742 14.33 -29.16 4.08
C SER A 742 15.68 -29.72 4.57
N LYS A 743 16.01 -30.98 4.22
CA LYS A 743 17.31 -31.56 4.57
C LYS A 743 18.48 -30.85 3.86
N LYS A 744 18.33 -30.52 2.59
CA LYS A 744 19.35 -29.78 1.82
C LYS A 744 19.59 -28.37 2.35
N GLU A 745 18.57 -27.70 2.89
CA GLU A 745 18.76 -26.39 3.54
C GLU A 745 19.53 -26.49 4.85
N SER A 746 19.26 -27.51 5.68
CA SER A 746 19.99 -27.72 6.95
C SER A 746 21.46 -28.07 6.72
N GLU A 747 21.81 -28.79 5.66
CA GLU A 747 23.18 -29.09 5.26
C GLU A 747 23.92 -27.83 4.78
N ASN A 748 23.27 -26.97 3.99
CA ASN A 748 23.88 -25.71 3.51
C ASN A 748 24.10 -24.66 4.61
N VAL A 749 23.31 -24.69 5.70
CA VAL A 749 23.49 -23.78 6.85
C VAL A 749 24.70 -24.19 7.74
N GLN A 750 25.15 -25.45 7.70
CA GLN A 750 26.33 -25.90 8.43
C GLN A 750 27.68 -25.51 7.75
N TYR A 751 27.65 -25.03 6.51
CA TYR A 751 28.84 -24.64 5.74
C TYR A 751 28.99 -23.13 5.51
N VAL A 752 28.20 -22.29 6.15
CA VAL A 752 28.29 -20.83 6.20
C VAL A 752 28.48 -20.39 7.67
#